data_5c901f858b40bdf90689a731a842098e
#
_entry.id   5c901f858b40bdf90689a731a842098e
#
_cell.length_a   1.000
_cell.length_b   1.000
_cell.length_c   1.000
_cell.angle_alpha   90.00
_cell.angle_beta   90.00
_cell.angle_gamma   90.00
#
_symmetry.space_group_name_H-M   'P 1'
#
loop_
_entity.id
_entity.type
_entity.pdbx_description
1 polymer ?
#
loop_
_entity_poly.entity_id
_entity_poly.type
_entity_poly.pdbx_seq_one_letter_code
_entity_poly.pdbx_strand_id
1 'polypeptide(L)'
;MQSQEVKVKPIVNVVLKSDAEQLDEVVVTAMGIKRDRKALGYAAQDLKSDQLNKSGTTSLANAIQGKLTGVEVRQSSGAPGASSQIIIRGARSFDGNNQPLYVIDGMPINTSADFDTGSSVTGANYADRSIDINPEDIETINVLKGQAASALYGIRASNGVIVITTKRGSKNNLNKPSVTISTNMSAQRVSRKFERQTVYAQGDKISAYNPSSSSTWGPKITDLANDPVYGGNTDNQYTAEFGKHEGQYYNTQRAKAGLDGWTTPQIYDNVGDFLGTGFTENTNVNISQSLNGVNYSFGLNNSYQNGIIPSTGMNRWGARGLVDWKINEEWNTGFSANYSSTKITSAPGANDGIMNVVYSAPAEYDLKGIPTHAPGDITNQVLFRSTSFVNPYWWADHNEYLQHTNRVFGNAYLEYQPKLNWGDGFTLKFREQAGLDIWTSNYADVKEMGTTSALLGGEIENYGSQHNVFNNLFTINFDGRFGNEDEWGLNIILGNEFNDENIRTWDYYASNFNFPGFPTIGNATNLASANEYTRRERTVGFFGSVSASWKDQLYLTVTGRNDYVSTMPRGSRSFFYPSVSLGWEFTKLPFLEGNSVINYGKLRGSFAQVGQAGTYYNNFYYTPSYGGGFLANTPVSYPLPSGVSSYVPYYVVYDENLKPQNTVNYEAGIDLHLFNSRIKMEYTYSLQNVKDQIFSVPTDGAIGYQYMMTNAGKMRTHAHEFSINAAILQSKDYDLNLGINFTRILNKVIELAPGVESIMLGGFVEPQVRAQAGCTYPNIYGAAFKRDSEGNMLLLNGLPQATGDSQNLGNCSPDFTTGITFGGRYKRLSLATTWSWQQGGKMYHGTNMTLNYFGATKESLPYHEGTMVAEGIDEATGEKNTVEVSKQAYYQEYYNISESGIYDTSFVKLRDVTLTYQLPKMGIFDISVYGFARNILIWANLPNFDPESSQGNNNMSGYFERFSVPNTSSFGGGLTIKF
;
A
#
# COMPACT_ATOMS: atom_id res chain seq x y z
N MET A 1 -2.02 -13.25 41.49
CA MET A 1 -1.97 -14.45 42.39
C MET A 1 -3.12 -14.34 43.34
N GLN A 2 -3.91 -15.40 43.51
CA GLN A 2 -5.04 -15.41 44.43
C GLN A 2 -4.55 -15.24 45.88
N SER A 3 -5.19 -14.36 46.63
CA SER A 3 -4.93 -14.22 48.09
C SER A 3 -5.36 -15.49 48.82
N GLN A 4 -4.52 -15.98 49.70
CA GLN A 4 -4.84 -17.12 50.54
C GLN A 4 -4.69 -16.73 51.99
N GLU A 5 -5.73 -17.01 52.78
CA GLU A 5 -5.66 -16.94 54.24
C GLU A 5 -5.10 -18.25 54.79
N VAL A 6 -4.00 -18.20 55.51
CA VAL A 6 -3.34 -19.36 56.08
C VAL A 6 -3.19 -19.16 57.59
N LYS A 7 -3.58 -20.16 58.38
CA LYS A 7 -3.36 -20.14 59.83
C LYS A 7 -1.86 -20.02 60.14
N VAL A 8 -1.53 -19.09 61.02
CA VAL A 8 -0.14 -18.87 61.47
C VAL A 8 0.42 -20.13 62.11
N LYS A 9 1.55 -20.62 61.55
CA LYS A 9 2.36 -21.74 62.06
C LYS A 9 3.82 -21.31 62.08
N PRO A 10 4.70 -21.98 62.88
CA PRO A 10 6.12 -21.64 62.89
C PRO A 10 6.83 -21.67 61.52
N ILE A 11 6.37 -22.53 60.61
CA ILE A 11 6.76 -22.57 59.20
C ILE A 11 5.48 -22.70 58.38
N VAL A 12 5.23 -21.74 57.47
CA VAL A 12 4.07 -21.72 56.59
C VAL A 12 4.58 -21.82 55.14
N ASN A 13 4.42 -22.98 54.53
CA ASN A 13 4.66 -23.17 53.11
C ASN A 13 3.38 -22.83 52.35
N VAL A 14 3.37 -21.69 51.65
CA VAL A 14 2.25 -21.24 50.83
C VAL A 14 2.60 -21.51 49.37
N VAL A 15 1.84 -22.40 48.73
CA VAL A 15 1.86 -22.54 47.26
C VAL A 15 0.83 -21.58 46.71
N LEU A 16 1.29 -20.43 46.24
CA LEU A 16 0.43 -19.48 45.56
C LEU A 16 -0.05 -20.07 44.23
N LYS A 17 -1.36 -20.30 44.12
CA LYS A 17 -1.93 -20.60 42.81
C LYS A 17 -1.80 -19.35 41.92
N SER A 18 -1.38 -19.57 40.67
CA SER A 18 -1.45 -18.55 39.67
C SER A 18 -2.89 -18.07 39.59
N ASP A 19 -3.10 -16.80 39.87
CA ASP A 19 -4.35 -16.16 39.56
C ASP A 19 -4.34 -16.03 38.02
N ALA A 20 -5.13 -16.88 37.41
CA ALA A 20 -5.45 -16.72 35.99
C ALA A 20 -6.53 -15.64 35.85
N GLU A 21 -6.60 -14.64 36.73
CA GLU A 21 -7.30 -13.42 36.41
C GLU A 21 -6.62 -12.85 35.17
N GLN A 22 -7.33 -12.98 34.12
CA GLN A 22 -7.14 -12.28 32.89
C GLN A 22 -7.06 -10.82 33.30
N LEU A 23 -5.87 -10.23 33.28
CA LEU A 23 -5.73 -8.78 33.28
C LEU A 23 -6.69 -8.30 32.19
N ASP A 24 -7.75 -7.58 32.60
CA ASP A 24 -8.74 -7.03 31.66
C ASP A 24 -7.97 -6.36 30.53
N GLU A 25 -8.04 -6.93 29.35
CA GLU A 25 -7.27 -6.47 28.18
C GLU A 25 -7.85 -5.12 27.79
N VAL A 26 -7.18 -4.05 28.20
CA VAL A 26 -7.61 -2.67 27.97
C VAL A 26 -7.19 -2.28 26.55
N VAL A 27 -8.17 -1.95 25.76
CA VAL A 27 -7.99 -1.49 24.36
C VAL A 27 -8.16 0.02 24.33
N VAL A 28 -7.27 0.71 23.62
CA VAL A 28 -7.47 2.12 23.31
C VAL A 28 -8.48 2.20 22.18
N THR A 29 -9.66 2.73 22.48
CA THR A 29 -10.75 2.90 21.53
C THR A 29 -10.76 4.30 20.93
N ALA A 30 -11.88 4.69 20.33
CA ALA A 30 -12.03 6.02 19.75
C ALA A 30 -11.72 7.14 20.75
N MET A 31 -11.15 8.25 20.27
CA MET A 31 -10.73 9.44 21.04
C MET A 31 -9.69 9.16 22.13
N GLY A 32 -8.88 8.09 21.99
CA GLY A 32 -7.85 7.73 22.96
C GLY A 32 -8.40 7.18 24.28
N ILE A 33 -9.68 6.85 24.34
CA ILE A 33 -10.36 6.36 25.54
C ILE A 33 -9.98 4.89 25.74
N LYS A 34 -9.51 4.58 26.95
CA LYS A 34 -9.22 3.21 27.36
C LYS A 34 -10.51 2.53 27.78
N ARG A 35 -10.83 1.38 27.20
CA ARG A 35 -11.97 0.54 27.55
C ARG A 35 -11.54 -0.92 27.70
N ASP A 36 -12.20 -1.63 28.58
CA ASP A 36 -12.05 -3.07 28.67
C ASP A 36 -12.57 -3.72 27.39
N ARG A 37 -11.82 -4.65 26.82
CA ARG A 37 -12.22 -5.37 25.59
C ARG A 37 -13.57 -6.08 25.75
N LYS A 38 -13.89 -6.57 26.98
CA LYS A 38 -15.19 -7.17 27.29
C LYS A 38 -16.36 -6.22 27.08
N ALA A 39 -16.18 -4.91 27.27
CA ALA A 39 -17.22 -3.90 27.15
C ALA A 39 -17.50 -3.50 25.69
N LEU A 40 -16.67 -3.91 24.70
CA LEU A 40 -16.84 -3.53 23.30
C LEU A 40 -17.92 -4.38 22.63
N GLY A 41 -18.96 -3.78 22.08
CA GLY A 41 -19.99 -4.44 21.27
C GLY A 41 -19.62 -4.62 19.78
N TYR A 42 -18.38 -4.34 19.37
CA TYR A 42 -17.87 -4.40 18.01
C TYR A 42 -16.47 -5.04 17.95
N ALA A 43 -16.00 -5.40 16.74
CA ALA A 43 -14.68 -5.99 16.54
C ALA A 43 -13.57 -4.96 16.67
N ALA A 44 -12.58 -5.25 17.51
CA ALA A 44 -11.32 -4.53 17.61
C ALA A 44 -10.17 -5.55 17.74
N GLN A 45 -9.09 -5.34 17.02
CA GLN A 45 -7.91 -6.22 17.06
C GLN A 45 -6.65 -5.39 17.32
N ASP A 46 -5.80 -5.86 18.21
CA ASP A 46 -4.56 -5.19 18.60
C ASP A 46 -3.31 -5.97 18.21
N LEU A 47 -2.24 -5.25 17.98
CA LEU A 47 -0.88 -5.76 17.79
C LEU A 47 0.05 -5.02 18.76
N LYS A 48 0.91 -5.76 19.42
CA LYS A 48 1.92 -5.21 20.33
C LYS A 48 3.27 -5.02 19.63
N SER A 49 4.10 -4.16 20.19
CA SER A 49 5.43 -3.82 19.69
C SER A 49 6.31 -5.05 19.37
N ASP A 50 6.26 -6.10 20.18
CA ASP A 50 7.04 -7.31 19.97
C ASP A 50 6.62 -8.14 18.74
N GLN A 51 5.39 -7.95 18.27
CA GLN A 51 4.86 -8.55 17.05
C GLN A 51 5.18 -7.72 15.79
N LEU A 52 5.52 -6.43 15.96
CA LEU A 52 5.77 -5.48 14.86
C LEU A 52 7.25 -5.43 14.46
N ASN A 53 8.16 -5.36 15.43
CA ASN A 53 9.51 -4.84 15.22
C ASN A 53 10.60 -5.88 14.92
N LYS A 54 10.29 -7.18 15.01
CA LYS A 54 11.31 -8.24 14.89
C LYS A 54 11.78 -8.52 13.46
N SER A 55 11.10 -8.02 12.45
CA SER A 55 11.39 -8.33 11.04
C SER A 55 12.23 -7.29 10.30
N GLY A 56 12.69 -6.22 10.97
CA GLY A 56 13.55 -5.19 10.37
C GLY A 56 12.90 -4.37 9.26
N THR A 57 11.57 -4.29 9.19
CA THR A 57 10.86 -3.51 8.17
C THR A 57 10.88 -2.01 8.47
N THR A 58 11.04 -1.18 7.43
CA THR A 58 10.96 0.28 7.50
C THR A 58 9.53 0.81 7.38
N SER A 59 8.61 0.00 6.84
CA SER A 59 7.20 0.36 6.58
C SER A 59 6.26 -0.23 7.63
N LEU A 60 5.39 0.61 8.19
CA LEU A 60 4.34 0.20 9.11
C LEU A 60 3.34 -0.77 8.46
N ALA A 61 2.95 -0.51 7.23
CA ALA A 61 2.01 -1.36 6.49
C ALA A 61 2.56 -2.79 6.34
N ASN A 62 3.85 -2.92 6.01
CA ASN A 62 4.51 -4.22 5.92
C ASN A 62 4.63 -4.93 7.28
N ALA A 63 4.75 -4.17 8.37
CA ALA A 63 4.83 -4.74 9.72
C ALA A 63 3.52 -5.42 10.17
N ILE A 64 2.35 -4.97 9.67
CA ILE A 64 1.03 -5.51 10.02
C ILE A 64 0.51 -6.57 9.05
N GLN A 65 1.13 -6.73 7.89
CA GLN A 65 0.67 -7.63 6.83
C GLN A 65 0.58 -9.09 7.29
N GLY A 66 -0.58 -9.75 7.08
CA GLY A 66 -0.83 -11.13 7.48
C GLY A 66 -1.10 -11.35 8.98
N LYS A 67 -1.01 -10.30 9.82
CA LYS A 67 -1.18 -10.40 11.27
C LYS A 67 -2.58 -10.01 11.77
N LEU A 68 -3.40 -9.40 10.92
CA LEU A 68 -4.73 -8.89 11.24
C LEU A 68 -5.78 -9.48 10.30
N THR A 69 -6.96 -9.82 10.81
CA THR A 69 -8.11 -10.21 9.98
C THR A 69 -8.77 -8.99 9.36
N GLY A 70 -9.35 -9.13 8.17
CA GLY A 70 -10.08 -8.07 7.48
C GLY A 70 -9.23 -6.88 7.05
N VAL A 71 -7.91 -6.99 7.10
CA VAL A 71 -6.95 -5.95 6.70
C VAL A 71 -6.13 -6.45 5.53
N GLU A 72 -6.24 -5.78 4.41
CA GLU A 72 -5.48 -6.02 3.20
C GLU A 72 -4.42 -4.94 3.06
N VAL A 73 -3.17 -5.33 2.77
CA VAL A 73 -2.06 -4.42 2.53
C VAL A 73 -1.56 -4.65 1.11
N ARG A 74 -1.55 -3.60 0.29
CA ARG A 74 -1.06 -3.61 -1.09
C ARG A 74 0.08 -2.64 -1.21
N GLN A 75 1.20 -3.10 -1.75
CA GLN A 75 2.35 -2.23 -2.05
C GLN A 75 2.26 -1.73 -3.49
N SER A 76 2.70 -0.51 -3.73
CA SER A 76 2.75 0.07 -5.06
C SER A 76 3.93 -0.47 -5.89
N SER A 77 5.03 -0.86 -5.26
CA SER A 77 6.21 -1.45 -5.90
C SER A 77 7.20 -1.99 -4.85
N GLY A 78 8.29 -2.62 -5.29
CA GLY A 78 9.41 -3.05 -4.43
C GLY A 78 10.48 -1.96 -4.19
N ALA A 79 10.25 -0.72 -4.62
CA ALA A 79 11.21 0.37 -4.44
C ALA A 79 11.36 0.79 -2.97
N PRO A 80 12.53 1.34 -2.58
CA PRO A 80 12.69 1.96 -1.26
C PRO A 80 11.65 3.05 -1.01
N GLY A 81 10.99 2.99 0.16
CA GLY A 81 9.97 3.97 0.52
C GLY A 81 8.67 3.90 -0.29
N ALA A 82 8.48 2.87 -1.12
CA ALA A 82 7.27 2.71 -1.91
C ALA A 82 6.01 2.81 -1.06
N SER A 83 4.99 3.47 -1.62
CA SER A 83 3.68 3.66 -1.02
C SER A 83 2.99 2.32 -0.75
N SER A 84 2.14 2.29 0.25
CA SER A 84 1.32 1.13 0.56
C SER A 84 -0.11 1.53 0.86
N GLN A 85 -1.05 0.80 0.30
CA GLN A 85 -2.47 1.00 0.55
C GLN A 85 -2.98 -0.03 1.56
N ILE A 86 -3.64 0.45 2.60
CA ILE A 86 -4.33 -0.41 3.57
C ILE A 86 -5.83 -0.29 3.35
N ILE A 87 -6.49 -1.43 3.19
CA ILE A 87 -7.94 -1.50 3.00
C ILE A 87 -8.53 -2.38 4.10
N ILE A 88 -9.55 -1.87 4.79
CA ILE A 88 -10.24 -2.60 5.85
C ILE A 88 -11.63 -3.04 5.37
N ARG A 89 -11.86 -4.36 5.29
CA ARG A 89 -13.14 -4.97 4.88
C ARG A 89 -13.60 -4.56 3.47
N GLY A 90 -12.63 -4.39 2.54
CA GLY A 90 -12.89 -4.06 1.14
C GLY A 90 -13.14 -2.58 0.87
N ALA A 91 -13.08 -2.21 -0.41
CA ALA A 91 -13.31 -0.84 -0.87
C ALA A 91 -14.78 -0.43 -0.64
N ARG A 92 -15.00 0.83 -0.31
CA ARG A 92 -16.32 1.44 -0.05
C ARG A 92 -16.69 2.53 -1.03
N SER A 93 -15.70 3.15 -1.65
CA SER A 93 -15.90 4.17 -2.66
C SER A 93 -15.30 3.72 -3.97
N PHE A 94 -15.93 4.08 -5.10
CA PHE A 94 -15.39 3.85 -6.42
C PHE A 94 -14.22 4.80 -6.71
N ASP A 95 -14.38 6.08 -6.41
CA ASP A 95 -13.43 7.14 -6.75
C ASP A 95 -12.79 7.79 -5.51
N GLY A 96 -13.45 7.76 -4.36
CA GLY A 96 -12.95 8.34 -3.12
C GLY A 96 -11.89 7.49 -2.43
N ASN A 97 -11.23 8.09 -1.43
CA ASN A 97 -10.24 7.42 -0.60
C ASN A 97 -10.83 6.21 0.14
N ASN A 98 -10.20 5.05 0.03
CA ASN A 98 -10.56 3.81 0.72
C ASN A 98 -9.62 3.45 1.89
N GLN A 99 -8.63 4.29 2.20
CA GLN A 99 -7.67 4.05 3.28
C GLN A 99 -8.26 4.44 4.65
N PRO A 100 -7.88 3.74 5.74
CA PRO A 100 -8.32 4.05 7.09
C PRO A 100 -7.69 5.36 7.61
N LEU A 101 -8.36 5.97 8.58
CA LEU A 101 -7.80 7.07 9.34
C LEU A 101 -6.71 6.57 10.30
N TYR A 102 -5.58 7.24 10.35
CA TYR A 102 -4.55 7.00 11.36
C TYR A 102 -4.72 7.98 12.52
N VAL A 103 -4.59 7.46 13.73
CA VAL A 103 -4.65 8.25 14.97
C VAL A 103 -3.43 7.90 15.81
N ILE A 104 -2.55 8.87 16.06
CA ILE A 104 -1.35 8.68 16.88
C ILE A 104 -1.50 9.45 18.19
N ASP A 105 -1.44 8.74 19.31
CA ASP A 105 -1.59 9.29 20.66
C ASP A 105 -2.84 10.19 20.82
N GLY A 106 -3.94 9.79 20.14
CA GLY A 106 -5.22 10.48 20.16
C GLY A 106 -5.38 11.59 19.11
N MET A 107 -4.36 11.87 18.30
CA MET A 107 -4.44 12.86 17.22
C MET A 107 -4.63 12.18 15.86
N PRO A 108 -5.67 12.53 15.09
CA PRO A 108 -5.80 12.12 13.69
C PRO A 108 -4.74 12.76 12.81
N ILE A 109 -4.07 11.93 12.01
CA ILE A 109 -3.03 12.38 11.06
C ILE A 109 -3.38 11.94 9.64
N ASN A 110 -2.86 12.66 8.65
CA ASN A 110 -2.97 12.29 7.24
C ASN A 110 -1.81 11.37 6.84
N THR A 111 -2.12 10.24 6.17
CA THR A 111 -1.14 9.28 5.66
C THR A 111 -1.25 9.04 4.16
N SER A 112 -2.10 9.76 3.45
CA SER A 112 -2.21 9.68 2.00
C SER A 112 -0.93 10.14 1.30
N ALA A 113 -0.69 9.68 0.08
CA ALA A 113 0.32 10.27 -0.78
C ALA A 113 -0.06 11.70 -1.13
N ASP A 114 0.92 12.60 -1.28
CA ASP A 114 0.68 13.98 -1.69
C ASP A 114 0.21 14.06 -3.14
N PHE A 115 0.77 13.17 -3.99
CA PHE A 115 0.38 12.97 -5.37
C PHE A 115 0.16 11.49 -5.64
N ASP A 116 -0.87 11.17 -6.37
CA ASP A 116 -1.17 9.81 -6.79
C ASP A 116 -0.86 9.62 -8.29
N THR A 117 -0.80 8.36 -8.72
CA THR A 117 -0.55 8.01 -10.12
C THR A 117 -1.78 8.25 -11.02
N GLY A 118 -2.85 8.81 -10.47
CA GLY A 118 -4.10 9.01 -11.18
C GLY A 118 -4.74 7.69 -11.62
N SER A 119 -5.76 7.79 -12.46
CA SER A 119 -6.47 6.61 -12.99
C SER A 119 -5.62 5.75 -13.93
N SER A 120 -4.58 6.33 -14.56
CA SER A 120 -3.72 5.65 -15.55
C SER A 120 -2.71 4.66 -14.92
N VAL A 121 -2.48 4.70 -13.62
CA VAL A 121 -1.48 3.92 -12.87
C VAL A 121 -0.06 3.97 -13.42
N THR A 122 0.28 5.03 -14.15
CA THR A 122 1.60 5.29 -14.74
C THR A 122 2.35 6.39 -13.97
N GLY A 123 3.65 6.49 -14.16
CA GLY A 123 4.51 7.49 -13.52
C GLY A 123 5.32 6.94 -12.34
N ALA A 124 5.95 7.84 -11.58
CA ALA A 124 6.74 7.46 -10.41
C ALA A 124 5.85 7.12 -9.20
N ASN A 125 6.19 6.09 -8.48
CA ASN A 125 5.50 5.67 -7.27
C ASN A 125 6.10 6.39 -6.06
N TYR A 126 5.60 7.59 -5.76
CA TYR A 126 6.01 8.34 -4.57
C TYR A 126 5.44 7.73 -3.29
N ALA A 127 6.18 7.90 -2.20
CA ALA A 127 5.78 7.41 -0.89
C ALA A 127 4.52 8.11 -0.37
N ASP A 128 3.66 7.33 0.27
CA ASP A 128 2.61 7.88 1.14
C ASP A 128 3.20 8.39 2.48
N ARG A 129 2.41 9.12 3.23
CA ARG A 129 2.86 9.70 4.50
C ARG A 129 2.91 8.71 5.67
N SER A 130 2.53 7.45 5.48
CA SER A 130 2.71 6.40 6.49
C SER A 130 4.19 6.04 6.70
N ILE A 131 5.06 6.32 5.70
CA ILE A 131 6.50 6.12 5.80
C ILE A 131 7.15 7.01 6.87
N ASP A 132 6.53 8.15 7.21
CA ASP A 132 7.01 9.07 8.23
C ASP A 132 6.86 8.53 9.66
N ILE A 133 6.07 7.45 9.83
CA ILE A 133 5.85 6.79 11.12
C ILE A 133 6.90 5.68 11.30
N ASN A 134 7.72 5.81 12.35
CA ASN A 134 8.70 4.77 12.66
C ASN A 134 8.03 3.60 13.43
N PRO A 135 8.03 2.36 12.90
CA PRO A 135 7.47 1.21 13.62
C PRO A 135 8.10 0.95 14.99
N GLU A 136 9.38 1.30 15.18
CA GLU A 136 10.10 1.12 16.45
C GLU A 136 9.61 2.04 17.58
N ASP A 137 8.93 3.14 17.26
CA ASP A 137 8.35 4.05 18.26
C ASP A 137 6.99 3.57 18.79
N ILE A 138 6.42 2.53 18.17
CA ILE A 138 5.07 2.04 18.46
C ILE A 138 5.08 1.08 19.65
N GLU A 139 4.18 1.28 20.60
CA GLU A 139 3.88 0.35 21.70
C GLU A 139 2.76 -0.62 21.31
N THR A 140 1.63 -0.08 20.79
CA THR A 140 0.49 -0.88 20.34
C THR A 140 -0.18 -0.25 19.13
N ILE A 141 -0.75 -1.12 18.27
CA ILE A 141 -1.66 -0.74 17.21
C ILE A 141 -3.00 -1.39 17.49
N ASN A 142 -4.08 -0.58 17.48
CA ASN A 142 -5.45 -1.07 17.55
C ASN A 142 -6.17 -0.75 16.25
N VAL A 143 -6.75 -1.75 15.60
CA VAL A 143 -7.51 -1.57 14.36
C VAL A 143 -9.00 -1.63 14.65
N LEU A 144 -9.68 -0.49 14.44
CA LEU A 144 -11.11 -0.32 14.59
C LEU A 144 -11.75 -0.52 13.21
N LYS A 145 -12.31 -1.71 12.97
CA LYS A 145 -12.71 -2.15 11.63
C LYS A 145 -14.14 -1.77 11.24
N GLY A 146 -15.03 -1.73 12.21
CA GLY A 146 -16.46 -1.46 12.01
C GLY A 146 -16.81 0.01 12.16
N GLN A 147 -17.89 0.46 11.51
CA GLN A 147 -18.37 1.83 11.62
C GLN A 147 -18.78 2.19 13.06
N ALA A 148 -19.28 1.22 13.84
CA ALA A 148 -19.60 1.44 15.25
C ALA A 148 -18.36 1.81 16.08
N ALA A 149 -17.20 1.22 15.74
CA ALA A 149 -15.93 1.53 16.37
C ALA A 149 -15.39 2.91 15.98
N SER A 150 -15.63 3.33 14.75
CA SER A 150 -15.11 4.58 14.18
C SER A 150 -16.07 5.76 14.24
N ALA A 151 -17.33 5.55 14.66
CA ALA A 151 -18.37 6.58 14.64
C ALA A 151 -18.00 7.87 15.40
N LEU A 152 -17.21 7.77 16.47
CA LEU A 152 -16.75 8.95 17.21
C LEU A 152 -15.74 9.80 16.45
N TYR A 153 -14.96 9.23 15.51
CA TYR A 153 -14.03 9.97 14.66
C TYR A 153 -14.70 10.62 13.43
N GLY A 154 -15.98 10.36 13.22
CA GLY A 154 -16.81 10.97 12.19
C GLY A 154 -16.46 10.54 10.77
N ILE A 155 -16.72 11.45 9.84
CA ILE A 155 -16.66 11.23 8.39
C ILE A 155 -15.29 10.75 7.90
N ARG A 156 -14.20 11.18 8.55
CA ARG A 156 -12.82 10.78 8.18
C ARG A 156 -12.54 9.31 8.50
N ALA A 157 -13.33 8.70 9.39
CA ALA A 157 -13.17 7.32 9.82
C ALA A 157 -14.11 6.33 9.10
N SER A 158 -14.75 6.75 8.01
CA SER A 158 -15.65 5.90 7.21
C SER A 158 -15.01 4.58 6.78
N ASN A 159 -13.70 4.54 6.55
CA ASN A 159 -12.95 3.37 6.12
C ASN A 159 -12.30 2.58 7.28
N GLY A 160 -12.66 2.88 8.53
CA GLY A 160 -12.02 2.32 9.72
C GLY A 160 -10.90 3.21 10.25
N VAL A 161 -10.32 2.81 11.39
CA VAL A 161 -9.29 3.60 12.08
C VAL A 161 -8.15 2.69 12.54
N ILE A 162 -6.92 3.14 12.35
CA ILE A 162 -5.71 2.55 12.90
C ILE A 162 -5.23 3.45 14.04
N VAL A 163 -5.46 3.02 15.29
CA VAL A 163 -5.07 3.76 16.49
C VAL A 163 -3.70 3.28 16.94
N ILE A 164 -2.73 4.19 16.94
CA ILE A 164 -1.34 3.93 17.32
C ILE A 164 -1.07 4.60 18.65
N THR A 165 -0.57 3.83 19.61
CA THR A 165 -0.02 4.34 20.86
C THR A 165 1.49 4.22 20.81
N THR A 166 2.19 5.32 21.07
CA THR A 166 3.66 5.33 21.07
C THR A 166 4.22 4.91 22.42
N LYS A 167 5.48 4.46 22.45
CA LYS A 167 6.19 4.00 23.66
C LYS A 167 6.25 5.11 24.72
N ARG A 168 5.87 4.78 25.95
CA ARG A 168 5.83 5.68 27.11
C ARG A 168 6.76 5.22 28.22
N GLY A 169 7.02 6.06 29.19
CA GLY A 169 7.76 5.70 30.41
C GLY A 169 7.03 4.62 31.19
N SER A 170 7.74 3.55 31.55
CA SER A 170 7.19 2.46 32.36
C SER A 170 7.17 2.79 33.84
N LYS A 171 6.03 2.56 34.52
CA LYS A 171 5.91 2.70 36.00
C LYS A 171 6.86 1.77 36.76
N ASN A 172 7.43 0.76 36.13
CA ASN A 172 8.38 -0.17 36.74
C ASN A 172 9.81 0.41 36.87
N ASN A 173 10.09 1.55 36.21
CA ASN A 173 11.40 2.22 36.24
C ASN A 173 11.34 3.53 37.02
N LEU A 174 10.88 3.47 38.27
CA LEU A 174 10.65 4.64 39.14
C LEU A 174 11.92 5.41 39.48
N ASN A 175 13.10 4.77 39.50
CA ASN A 175 14.31 5.41 40.03
C ASN A 175 15.43 5.66 39.00
N LYS A 176 15.33 5.12 37.80
CA LYS A 176 16.34 5.29 36.73
C LYS A 176 15.70 5.33 35.36
N PRO A 177 16.21 6.16 34.43
CA PRO A 177 15.77 6.09 33.05
C PRO A 177 16.10 4.71 32.43
N SER A 178 15.22 4.21 31.61
CA SER A 178 15.47 3.06 30.75
C SER A 178 15.94 3.55 29.40
N VAL A 179 17.12 3.12 28.99
CA VAL A 179 17.67 3.40 27.67
C VAL A 179 17.59 2.12 26.84
N THR A 180 17.02 2.21 25.67
CA THR A 180 16.98 1.11 24.69
C THR A 180 17.65 1.57 23.41
N ILE A 181 18.65 0.83 22.96
CA ILE A 181 19.33 1.01 21.68
C ILE A 181 19.05 -0.23 20.85
N SER A 182 18.47 -0.07 19.66
CA SER A 182 18.29 -1.15 18.72
C SER A 182 18.89 -0.78 17.38
N THR A 183 19.61 -1.71 16.77
CA THR A 183 20.14 -1.56 15.42
C THR A 183 19.93 -2.87 14.68
N ASN A 184 19.60 -2.77 13.39
CA ASN A 184 19.52 -3.92 12.50
C ASN A 184 20.01 -3.55 11.11
N MET A 185 20.56 -4.54 10.43
CA MET A 185 21.07 -4.44 9.07
C MET A 185 20.56 -5.60 8.25
N SER A 186 20.24 -5.36 6.98
CA SER A 186 19.83 -6.41 6.05
C SER A 186 20.29 -6.15 4.63
N ALA A 187 20.58 -7.24 3.92
CA ALA A 187 20.76 -7.26 2.48
C ALA A 187 19.43 -7.63 1.81
N GLN A 188 19.15 -7.02 0.67
CA GLN A 188 17.93 -7.22 -0.11
C GLN A 188 18.29 -7.67 -1.54
N ARG A 189 17.50 -8.60 -2.07
CA ARG A 189 17.58 -9.07 -3.45
C ARG A 189 16.18 -9.22 -4.02
N VAL A 190 16.07 -9.26 -5.35
CA VAL A 190 14.79 -9.54 -6.00
C VAL A 190 14.16 -10.84 -5.46
N SER A 191 12.87 -10.82 -5.13
CA SER A 191 12.18 -11.97 -4.51
C SER A 191 11.96 -13.14 -5.48
N ARG A 192 11.64 -12.82 -6.75
CA ARG A 192 11.58 -13.78 -7.87
C ARG A 192 12.25 -13.15 -9.07
N LYS A 193 13.24 -13.86 -9.61
CA LYS A 193 14.00 -13.43 -10.78
C LYS A 193 13.31 -13.91 -12.04
N PHE A 194 13.09 -13.02 -12.99
CA PHE A 194 12.64 -13.35 -14.33
C PHE A 194 13.66 -14.27 -15.03
N GLU A 195 13.21 -15.40 -15.51
CA GLU A 195 14.02 -16.35 -16.25
C GLU A 195 13.86 -16.15 -17.75
N ARG A 196 14.85 -15.50 -18.33
CA ARG A 196 14.92 -15.23 -19.75
C ARG A 196 15.27 -16.47 -20.57
N GLN A 197 14.78 -16.55 -21.83
CA GLN A 197 15.34 -17.50 -22.80
C GLN A 197 16.76 -17.07 -23.21
N THR A 198 17.62 -18.06 -23.53
CA THR A 198 19.04 -17.86 -23.83
C THR A 198 19.49 -18.58 -25.11
N VAL A 199 18.54 -18.94 -25.96
CA VAL A 199 18.79 -19.72 -27.19
C VAL A 199 18.80 -18.81 -28.42
N TYR A 200 17.82 -17.89 -28.51
CA TYR A 200 17.63 -17.05 -29.68
C TYR A 200 18.05 -15.62 -29.41
N ALA A 201 18.64 -15.01 -30.41
CA ALA A 201 19.16 -13.66 -30.42
C ALA A 201 18.05 -12.63 -30.76
N GLN A 202 18.42 -11.38 -30.64
CA GLN A 202 17.63 -10.22 -31.07
C GLN A 202 17.25 -10.31 -32.56
N GLY A 203 16.00 -10.01 -32.85
CA GLY A 203 15.46 -10.00 -34.20
C GLY A 203 13.94 -10.16 -34.22
N ASP A 204 13.36 -9.89 -35.40
CA ASP A 204 11.90 -9.97 -35.60
C ASP A 204 11.49 -11.30 -36.23
N LYS A 205 12.45 -12.07 -36.75
CA LYS A 205 12.29 -13.39 -37.35
C LYS A 205 13.56 -14.19 -37.27
N ILE A 206 13.45 -15.51 -37.24
CA ILE A 206 14.56 -16.45 -37.10
C ILE A 206 15.62 -16.37 -38.19
N SER A 207 15.30 -15.86 -39.36
CA SER A 207 16.18 -15.81 -40.51
C SER A 207 17.20 -14.65 -40.50
N ALA A 208 17.11 -13.71 -39.59
CA ALA A 208 17.96 -12.51 -39.60
C ALA A 208 18.11 -11.93 -38.17
N TYR A 209 19.35 -11.67 -37.81
CA TYR A 209 19.68 -10.85 -36.65
C TYR A 209 19.33 -9.38 -36.94
N ASN A 210 18.71 -8.73 -35.94
CA ASN A 210 18.39 -7.30 -36.03
C ASN A 210 18.79 -6.58 -34.74
N PRO A 211 19.96 -5.88 -34.71
CA PRO A 211 20.47 -5.24 -33.48
C PRO A 211 19.68 -3.99 -33.03
N SER A 212 18.53 -3.70 -33.65
CA SER A 212 17.63 -2.60 -33.30
C SER A 212 16.22 -3.07 -32.92
N SER A 213 15.95 -4.37 -33.01
CA SER A 213 14.65 -4.94 -32.64
C SER A 213 14.42 -4.92 -31.13
N SER A 214 13.16 -4.76 -30.71
CA SER A 214 12.75 -4.97 -29.33
C SER A 214 12.50 -6.44 -28.99
N SER A 215 12.46 -7.30 -30.01
CA SER A 215 12.10 -8.73 -29.92
C SER A 215 13.33 -9.62 -29.96
N THR A 216 13.19 -10.84 -29.49
CA THR A 216 14.23 -11.89 -29.53
C THR A 216 13.78 -13.09 -30.34
N TRP A 217 13.08 -12.84 -31.47
CA TRP A 217 12.68 -13.83 -32.46
C TRP A 217 13.74 -14.08 -33.54
N GLY A 218 14.99 -13.60 -33.32
CA GLY A 218 16.10 -13.73 -34.24
C GLY A 218 16.69 -15.14 -34.33
N PRO A 219 17.85 -15.30 -35.04
CA PRO A 219 18.54 -16.59 -35.16
C PRO A 219 19.06 -17.10 -33.82
N LYS A 220 19.54 -18.35 -33.79
CA LYS A 220 20.19 -18.86 -32.58
C LYS A 220 21.46 -18.06 -32.28
N ILE A 221 21.70 -17.77 -31.02
CA ILE A 221 22.89 -17.01 -30.57
C ILE A 221 24.16 -17.69 -31.07
N THR A 222 24.23 -19.03 -31.04
CA THR A 222 25.36 -19.81 -31.54
C THR A 222 25.66 -19.60 -33.02
N ASP A 223 24.68 -19.16 -33.78
CA ASP A 223 24.78 -19.07 -35.25
C ASP A 223 25.03 -17.63 -35.72
N LEU A 224 25.13 -16.65 -34.80
CA LEU A 224 25.37 -15.25 -35.17
C LEU A 224 26.61 -14.99 -35.99
N ALA A 225 27.67 -15.78 -35.82
CA ALA A 225 28.86 -15.69 -36.67
C ALA A 225 28.58 -16.01 -38.15
N ASN A 226 27.48 -16.72 -38.46
CA ASN A 226 27.04 -17.07 -39.79
C ASN A 226 25.87 -16.21 -40.30
N ASP A 227 25.48 -15.15 -39.54
CA ASP A 227 24.42 -14.24 -39.96
C ASP A 227 24.79 -13.58 -41.30
N PRO A 228 23.88 -13.52 -42.28
CA PRO A 228 24.16 -13.00 -43.62
C PRO A 228 24.55 -11.52 -43.65
N VAL A 229 24.17 -10.72 -42.66
CA VAL A 229 24.43 -9.27 -42.61
C VAL A 229 25.53 -8.90 -41.62
N TYR A 230 25.58 -9.59 -40.46
CA TYR A 230 26.46 -9.23 -39.34
C TYR A 230 27.49 -10.30 -39.02
N GLY A 231 27.46 -11.47 -39.64
CA GLY A 231 28.33 -12.59 -39.31
C GLY A 231 29.75 -12.42 -39.90
N GLY A 232 30.75 -12.68 -39.07
CA GLY A 232 32.17 -12.61 -39.48
C GLY A 232 32.61 -13.73 -40.44
N ASN A 233 31.83 -14.81 -40.51
CA ASN A 233 32.07 -15.92 -41.43
C ASN A 233 31.48 -15.68 -42.83
N THR A 234 30.57 -14.73 -43.01
CA THR A 234 29.83 -14.47 -44.26
C THR A 234 30.41 -13.31 -45.06
N ASP A 235 30.07 -13.21 -46.32
CA ASP A 235 30.40 -12.06 -47.15
C ASP A 235 29.29 -11.00 -47.01
N ASN A 236 29.60 -9.90 -46.29
CA ASN A 236 28.67 -8.82 -46.03
C ASN A 236 29.38 -7.46 -45.96
N GLN A 237 28.68 -6.37 -45.73
CA GLN A 237 29.26 -5.03 -45.72
C GLN A 237 30.39 -4.86 -44.68
N TYR A 238 30.28 -5.46 -43.50
CA TYR A 238 31.24 -5.32 -42.41
C TYR A 238 32.51 -6.17 -42.70
N THR A 239 32.33 -7.39 -43.23
CA THR A 239 33.49 -8.20 -43.64
C THR A 239 34.17 -7.64 -44.89
N ALA A 240 33.47 -6.93 -45.75
CA ALA A 240 34.05 -6.19 -46.87
C ALA A 240 34.88 -4.99 -46.39
N GLU A 241 34.49 -4.33 -45.34
CA GLU A 241 35.18 -3.16 -44.77
C GLU A 241 36.34 -3.57 -43.83
N PHE A 242 36.08 -4.52 -42.91
CA PHE A 242 37.04 -4.87 -41.83
C PHE A 242 37.75 -6.21 -42.01
N GLY A 243 37.41 -6.97 -43.07
CA GLY A 243 37.91 -8.34 -43.26
C GLY A 243 37.04 -9.39 -42.55
N LYS A 244 37.40 -10.68 -42.78
CA LYS A 244 36.71 -11.81 -42.09
C LYS A 244 37.11 -11.89 -40.62
N HIS A 245 36.12 -12.12 -39.77
CA HIS A 245 36.29 -12.34 -38.33
C HIS A 245 35.63 -13.67 -37.94
N GLU A 246 36.39 -14.76 -38.11
CA GLU A 246 35.89 -16.12 -37.90
C GLU A 246 35.35 -16.33 -36.48
N GLY A 247 34.14 -16.87 -36.39
CA GLY A 247 33.46 -17.14 -35.10
C GLY A 247 32.90 -15.91 -34.39
N GLN A 248 32.97 -14.72 -35.00
CA GLN A 248 32.45 -13.47 -34.44
C GLN A 248 31.27 -12.91 -35.25
N TYR A 249 30.56 -11.98 -34.69
CA TYR A 249 29.52 -11.17 -35.34
C TYR A 249 29.77 -9.68 -35.05
N TYR A 250 29.30 -8.81 -35.93
CA TYR A 250 29.44 -7.37 -35.76
C TYR A 250 28.24 -6.81 -35.00
N ASN A 251 28.51 -6.18 -33.84
CA ASN A 251 27.53 -5.49 -33.06
C ASN A 251 27.67 -3.98 -33.22
N THR A 252 26.68 -3.36 -33.89
CA THR A 252 26.68 -1.94 -34.23
C THR A 252 26.68 -1.04 -33.00
N GLN A 253 26.11 -1.51 -31.91
CA GLN A 253 26.02 -0.72 -30.63
C GLN A 253 27.40 -0.68 -29.95
N ARG A 254 28.18 -1.74 -30.00
CA ARG A 254 29.56 -1.74 -29.52
C ARG A 254 30.41 -0.73 -30.33
N ALA A 255 30.29 -0.74 -31.65
CA ALA A 255 30.98 0.20 -32.53
C ALA A 255 30.56 1.66 -32.25
N LYS A 256 29.24 1.91 -32.05
CA LYS A 256 28.71 3.23 -31.67
C LYS A 256 29.28 3.70 -30.32
N ALA A 257 29.53 2.78 -29.39
CA ALA A 257 30.14 3.05 -28.09
C ALA A 257 31.66 3.28 -28.12
N GLY A 258 32.28 3.22 -29.31
CA GLY A 258 33.70 3.36 -29.45
C GLY A 258 34.53 2.10 -29.15
N LEU A 259 33.90 0.95 -28.99
CA LEU A 259 34.52 -0.36 -28.80
C LEU A 259 34.75 -1.04 -30.19
N ASP A 260 35.55 -2.12 -30.17
CA ASP A 260 35.59 -3.03 -31.32
C ASP A 260 34.14 -3.58 -31.54
N GLY A 261 33.63 -3.39 -32.76
CA GLY A 261 32.30 -3.90 -33.14
C GLY A 261 32.24 -5.43 -33.23
N TRP A 262 33.35 -6.11 -33.44
CA TRP A 262 33.40 -7.55 -33.53
C TRP A 262 33.41 -8.21 -32.15
N THR A 263 32.54 -9.19 -31.93
CA THR A 263 32.39 -9.90 -30.66
C THR A 263 32.00 -11.36 -30.90
N THR A 264 32.38 -12.23 -30.01
CA THR A 264 31.93 -13.63 -30.00
C THR A 264 30.51 -13.75 -29.43
N PRO A 265 29.67 -14.65 -29.98
CA PRO A 265 28.39 -14.97 -29.38
C PRO A 265 28.53 -15.48 -27.96
N GLN A 266 27.90 -14.81 -26.98
CA GLN A 266 27.89 -15.24 -25.58
C GLN A 266 26.63 -14.76 -24.90
N ILE A 267 26.33 -15.25 -23.70
CA ILE A 267 25.11 -15.02 -22.92
C ILE A 267 25.43 -14.17 -21.71
N TYR A 268 24.65 -13.10 -21.50
CA TYR A 268 24.75 -12.18 -20.37
C TYR A 268 23.49 -12.25 -19.50
N ASP A 269 23.64 -12.14 -18.17
CA ASP A 269 22.55 -12.05 -17.21
C ASP A 269 22.17 -10.59 -16.96
N ASN A 270 21.68 -9.89 -17.98
CA ASN A 270 21.37 -8.46 -17.94
C ASN A 270 20.45 -8.06 -16.77
N VAL A 271 19.47 -8.90 -16.43
CA VAL A 271 18.56 -8.67 -15.29
C VAL A 271 19.31 -8.80 -13.96
N GLY A 272 20.10 -9.84 -13.79
CA GLY A 272 20.86 -10.07 -12.56
C GLY A 272 22.01 -9.09 -12.36
N ASP A 273 22.65 -8.63 -13.45
CA ASP A 273 23.71 -7.64 -13.40
C ASP A 273 23.21 -6.22 -13.09
N PHE A 274 22.00 -5.89 -13.53
CA PHE A 274 21.38 -4.59 -13.27
C PHE A 274 20.74 -4.55 -11.87
N LEU A 275 20.00 -5.59 -11.48
CA LEU A 275 19.36 -5.67 -10.17
C LEU A 275 20.39 -6.09 -9.10
N GLY A 276 20.97 -5.09 -8.47
CA GLY A 276 22.00 -5.28 -7.44
C GLY A 276 21.48 -5.87 -6.13
N THR A 277 22.34 -5.86 -5.14
CA THR A 277 21.96 -6.15 -3.74
C THR A 277 21.70 -4.84 -3.02
N GLY A 278 20.47 -4.63 -2.59
CA GLY A 278 20.09 -3.50 -1.73
C GLY A 278 20.58 -3.73 -0.30
N PHE A 279 20.70 -2.64 0.45
CA PHE A 279 21.13 -2.67 1.85
C PHE A 279 20.18 -1.79 2.68
N THR A 280 19.81 -2.24 3.86
CA THR A 280 19.00 -1.46 4.81
C THR A 280 19.67 -1.47 6.17
N GLU A 281 19.73 -0.30 6.80
CA GLU A 281 20.15 -0.09 8.19
C GLU A 281 19.08 0.69 8.93
N ASN A 282 18.70 0.22 10.12
CA ASN A 282 17.79 0.93 11.03
C ASN A 282 18.46 1.03 12.39
N THR A 283 18.60 2.24 12.92
CA THR A 283 19.14 2.48 14.26
C THR A 283 18.17 3.35 15.04
N ASN A 284 17.81 2.91 16.25
CA ASN A 284 16.85 3.58 17.14
C ASN A 284 17.42 3.67 18.55
N VAL A 285 17.23 4.83 19.16
CA VAL A 285 17.57 5.09 20.57
C VAL A 285 16.31 5.61 21.25
N ASN A 286 15.89 4.97 22.33
CA ASN A 286 14.75 5.41 23.14
C ASN A 286 15.17 5.55 24.60
N ILE A 287 14.84 6.68 25.22
CA ILE A 287 15.07 6.98 26.64
C ILE A 287 13.71 7.25 27.26
N SER A 288 13.35 6.52 28.30
CA SER A 288 12.07 6.70 28.97
C SER A 288 12.13 6.50 30.46
N GLN A 289 11.32 7.25 31.22
CA GLN A 289 11.20 7.14 32.67
C GLN A 289 9.80 7.57 33.14
N SER A 290 9.40 7.05 34.29
CA SER A 290 8.26 7.54 35.08
C SER A 290 8.76 7.95 36.45
N LEU A 291 8.67 9.21 36.81
CA LEU A 291 9.16 9.76 38.07
C LEU A 291 8.24 10.87 38.59
N ASN A 292 7.80 10.77 39.85
CA ASN A 292 7.05 11.84 40.54
C ASN A 292 5.84 12.39 39.77
N GLY A 293 5.08 11.52 39.12
CA GLY A 293 3.91 11.91 38.33
C GLY A 293 4.23 12.39 36.91
N VAL A 294 5.51 12.43 36.53
CA VAL A 294 5.94 12.74 35.16
C VAL A 294 6.38 11.47 34.47
N ASN A 295 5.77 11.18 33.31
CA ASN A 295 6.20 10.12 32.40
C ASN A 295 6.78 10.80 31.16
N TYR A 296 8.01 10.47 30.79
CA TYR A 296 8.60 10.97 29.55
C TYR A 296 9.21 9.86 28.71
N SER A 297 9.23 10.07 27.41
CA SER A 297 9.91 9.23 26.44
C SER A 297 10.48 10.08 25.32
N PHE A 298 11.76 9.89 25.01
CA PHE A 298 12.44 10.52 23.90
C PHE A 298 13.01 9.46 22.99
N GLY A 299 12.78 9.58 21.70
CA GLY A 299 13.26 8.67 20.66
C GLY A 299 14.03 9.42 19.58
N LEU A 300 15.12 8.81 19.11
CA LEU A 300 15.83 9.21 17.89
C LEU A 300 15.95 8.00 17.00
N ASN A 301 15.73 8.17 15.72
CA ASN A 301 15.84 7.08 14.76
C ASN A 301 16.47 7.54 13.44
N ASN A 302 17.17 6.62 12.81
CA ASN A 302 17.60 6.72 11.42
C ASN A 302 17.28 5.43 10.68
N SER A 303 16.87 5.56 9.45
CA SER A 303 16.57 4.45 8.53
C SER A 303 17.21 4.77 7.20
N TYR A 304 18.22 4.01 6.82
CA TYR A 304 18.92 4.14 5.55
C TYR A 304 18.67 2.90 4.70
N GLN A 305 18.32 3.09 3.44
CA GLN A 305 18.06 2.00 2.51
C GLN A 305 18.61 2.35 1.12
N ASN A 306 19.48 1.52 0.57
CA ASN A 306 19.78 1.48 -0.86
C ASN A 306 18.85 0.49 -1.56
N GLY A 307 18.30 0.86 -2.70
CA GLY A 307 17.50 -0.02 -3.54
C GLY A 307 18.30 -1.08 -4.28
N ILE A 308 17.59 -2.02 -4.88
CA ILE A 308 18.19 -3.01 -5.80
C ILE A 308 18.44 -2.43 -7.20
N ILE A 309 17.82 -1.29 -7.53
CA ILE A 309 18.08 -0.51 -8.74
C ILE A 309 19.16 0.53 -8.40
N PRO A 310 20.19 0.70 -9.26
CA PRO A 310 21.21 1.73 -9.05
C PRO A 310 20.60 3.12 -8.84
N SER A 311 21.25 3.94 -8.00
CA SER A 311 20.86 5.33 -7.67
C SER A 311 19.49 5.49 -7.01
N THR A 312 18.80 4.40 -6.62
CA THR A 312 17.56 4.47 -5.83
C THR A 312 17.81 4.24 -4.35
N GLY A 313 17.03 4.90 -3.49
CA GLY A 313 17.19 4.73 -2.05
C GLY A 313 16.28 5.59 -1.20
N MET A 314 16.39 5.41 0.11
CA MET A 314 15.67 6.17 1.12
C MET A 314 16.59 6.49 2.29
N ASN A 315 16.50 7.72 2.80
CA ASN A 315 17.09 8.11 4.08
C ASN A 315 16.04 8.84 4.90
N ARG A 316 15.71 8.30 6.07
CA ARG A 316 14.74 8.89 7.00
C ARG A 316 15.39 9.13 8.36
N TRP A 317 15.31 10.36 8.85
CA TRP A 317 15.63 10.75 10.21
C TRP A 317 14.35 11.05 10.97
N GLY A 318 14.29 10.65 12.23
CA GLY A 318 13.15 10.96 13.09
C GLY A 318 13.58 11.27 14.51
N ALA A 319 12.81 12.16 15.13
CA ALA A 319 12.91 12.48 16.54
C ALA A 319 11.52 12.54 17.16
N ARG A 320 11.36 11.97 18.35
CA ARG A 320 10.10 11.93 19.07
C ARG A 320 10.30 12.35 20.51
N GLY A 321 9.39 13.18 21.02
CA GLY A 321 9.30 13.56 22.42
C GLY A 321 7.86 13.37 22.91
N LEU A 322 7.70 12.75 24.07
CA LEU A 322 6.42 12.59 24.76
C LEU A 322 6.61 12.85 26.25
N VAL A 323 5.74 13.67 26.83
CA VAL A 323 5.69 13.94 28.27
C VAL A 323 4.22 13.91 28.71
N ASP A 324 3.89 13.09 29.70
CA ASP A 324 2.63 13.12 30.44
C ASP A 324 2.94 13.54 31.88
N TRP A 325 2.28 14.55 32.40
CA TRP A 325 2.50 15.06 33.73
C TRP A 325 1.20 15.13 34.54
N LYS A 326 1.14 14.37 35.61
CA LYS A 326 0.12 14.50 36.64
C LYS A 326 0.52 15.65 37.58
N ILE A 327 -0.02 16.85 37.33
CA ILE A 327 0.30 18.06 38.08
C ILE A 327 -0.13 17.88 39.56
N ASN A 328 -1.35 17.37 39.74
CA ASN A 328 -1.91 17.00 41.04
C ASN A 328 -3.03 15.96 40.86
N GLU A 329 -3.89 15.77 41.86
CA GLU A 329 -5.00 14.82 41.83
C GLU A 329 -6.09 15.18 40.80
N GLU A 330 -6.23 16.46 40.50
CA GLU A 330 -7.29 17.00 39.62
C GLU A 330 -6.80 17.35 38.21
N TRP A 331 -5.51 17.69 38.04
CA TRP A 331 -4.99 18.19 36.81
C TRP A 331 -3.91 17.28 36.21
N ASN A 332 -4.14 16.89 34.96
CA ASN A 332 -3.17 16.18 34.13
C ASN A 332 -2.93 16.97 32.84
N THR A 333 -1.70 16.95 32.35
CA THR A 333 -1.33 17.54 31.06
C THR A 333 -0.35 16.63 30.34
N GLY A 334 -0.27 16.76 29.05
CA GLY A 334 0.71 16.05 28.25
C GLY A 334 0.99 16.74 26.93
N PHE A 335 2.13 16.37 26.40
CA PHE A 335 2.62 16.90 25.14
C PHE A 335 3.31 15.78 24.36
N SER A 336 3.04 15.68 23.06
CA SER A 336 3.77 14.83 22.15
C SER A 336 4.18 15.61 20.91
N ALA A 337 5.40 15.39 20.45
CA ALA A 337 5.90 15.92 19.19
C ALA A 337 6.74 14.88 18.48
N ASN A 338 6.53 14.76 17.19
CA ASN A 338 7.27 13.90 16.28
C ASN A 338 7.80 14.75 15.13
N TYR A 339 9.06 14.57 14.79
CA TYR A 339 9.69 15.13 13.60
C TYR A 339 10.17 14.00 12.71
N SER A 340 9.97 14.14 11.41
CA SER A 340 10.49 13.22 10.40
C SER A 340 11.02 14.01 9.21
N SER A 341 12.21 13.63 8.73
CA SER A 341 12.77 14.09 7.46
C SER A 341 13.07 12.87 6.60
N THR A 342 12.39 12.75 5.47
CA THR A 342 12.46 11.59 4.58
C THR A 342 12.88 12.03 3.19
N LYS A 343 14.03 11.54 2.72
CA LYS A 343 14.51 11.72 1.36
C LYS A 343 14.45 10.37 0.63
N ILE A 344 13.78 10.33 -0.52
CA ILE A 344 13.64 9.13 -1.36
C ILE A 344 14.05 9.50 -2.77
N THR A 345 14.89 8.65 -3.38
CA THR A 345 15.18 8.66 -4.81
C THR A 345 14.60 7.39 -5.41
N SER A 346 13.69 7.54 -6.38
CA SER A 346 12.96 6.44 -7.00
C SER A 346 13.23 6.36 -8.51
N ALA A 347 12.69 5.33 -9.17
CA ALA A 347 12.72 5.16 -10.61
C ALA A 347 11.29 5.15 -11.17
N PRO A 348 11.08 5.64 -12.42
CA PRO A 348 9.78 5.57 -13.06
C PRO A 348 9.37 4.12 -13.33
N GLY A 349 8.09 3.86 -13.25
CA GLY A 349 7.46 2.58 -13.58
C GLY A 349 6.74 2.60 -14.92
N ALA A 350 6.07 1.50 -15.28
CA ALA A 350 5.32 1.27 -16.49
C ALA A 350 6.18 1.35 -17.78
N ASN A 351 5.57 1.73 -18.90
CA ASN A 351 6.26 1.76 -20.19
C ASN A 351 7.47 2.70 -20.24
N ASP A 352 7.42 3.80 -19.50
CA ASP A 352 8.51 4.78 -19.41
C ASP A 352 9.56 4.37 -18.40
N GLY A 353 9.32 3.24 -17.72
CA GLY A 353 10.21 2.70 -16.71
C GLY A 353 11.43 2.00 -17.30
N ILE A 354 12.56 2.14 -16.61
CA ILE A 354 13.83 1.50 -16.98
C ILE A 354 13.74 -0.04 -16.97
N MET A 355 12.83 -0.62 -16.18
CA MET A 355 12.63 -2.07 -16.12
C MET A 355 12.12 -2.66 -17.45
N ASN A 356 11.45 -1.86 -18.29
CA ASN A 356 11.08 -2.27 -19.64
C ASN A 356 12.33 -2.63 -20.46
N VAL A 357 13.36 -1.81 -20.38
CA VAL A 357 14.62 -2.06 -21.10
C VAL A 357 15.40 -3.21 -20.48
N VAL A 358 15.51 -3.25 -19.15
CA VAL A 358 16.23 -4.32 -18.42
C VAL A 358 15.63 -5.69 -18.74
N TYR A 359 14.30 -5.83 -18.63
CA TYR A 359 13.65 -7.11 -18.88
C TYR A 359 13.61 -7.50 -20.36
N SER A 360 13.60 -6.55 -21.29
CA SER A 360 13.65 -6.85 -22.74
C SER A 360 15.07 -6.96 -23.29
N ALA A 361 16.12 -6.65 -22.53
CA ALA A 361 17.51 -6.74 -23.01
C ALA A 361 17.85 -8.15 -23.54
N PRO A 362 18.27 -8.32 -24.80
CA PRO A 362 18.58 -9.62 -25.38
C PRO A 362 19.71 -10.33 -24.63
N ALA A 363 19.71 -11.65 -24.64
CA ALA A 363 20.70 -12.44 -23.88
C ALA A 363 22.13 -12.30 -24.41
N GLU A 364 22.29 -12.04 -25.70
CA GLU A 364 23.59 -11.83 -26.34
C GLU A 364 24.13 -10.40 -26.25
N TYR A 365 23.28 -9.45 -25.74
CA TYR A 365 23.69 -8.05 -25.60
C TYR A 365 24.30 -7.79 -24.22
N ASP A 366 25.50 -7.23 -24.17
CA ASP A 366 26.15 -6.85 -22.92
C ASP A 366 25.67 -5.47 -22.45
N LEU A 367 24.54 -5.41 -21.75
CA LEU A 367 23.94 -4.17 -21.30
C LEU A 367 24.83 -3.40 -20.31
N LYS A 368 25.65 -4.11 -19.53
CA LYS A 368 26.54 -3.53 -18.52
C LYS A 368 27.90 -3.16 -19.07
N GLY A 369 28.46 -3.99 -19.95
CA GLY A 369 29.84 -3.82 -20.45
C GLY A 369 29.95 -2.88 -21.64
N ILE A 370 28.84 -2.59 -22.36
CA ILE A 370 28.84 -1.60 -23.44
C ILE A 370 28.62 -0.21 -22.83
N PRO A 371 29.49 0.81 -23.11
CA PRO A 371 29.27 2.19 -22.66
C PRO A 371 27.91 2.71 -23.04
N THR A 372 27.32 3.48 -22.14
CA THR A 372 25.92 3.92 -22.24
C THR A 372 25.65 4.97 -23.31
N HIS A 373 26.69 5.62 -23.84
CA HIS A 373 26.64 6.70 -24.85
C HIS A 373 27.88 6.69 -25.75
N ALA A 374 27.80 7.37 -26.85
CA ALA A 374 28.91 7.56 -27.79
C ALA A 374 30.05 8.35 -27.13
N PRO A 375 31.33 8.10 -27.48
CA PRO A 375 32.45 8.81 -26.89
C PRO A 375 32.33 10.34 -27.01
N GLY A 376 32.40 11.04 -25.88
CA GLY A 376 32.38 12.50 -25.83
C GLY A 376 30.97 13.15 -25.97
N ASP A 377 29.90 12.36 -26.13
CA ASP A 377 28.55 12.88 -26.30
C ASP A 377 27.55 12.10 -25.44
N ILE A 378 27.25 12.59 -24.23
CA ILE A 378 26.34 11.99 -23.28
C ILE A 378 24.90 11.95 -23.79
N THR A 379 24.54 12.80 -24.76
CA THR A 379 23.19 12.89 -25.31
C THR A 379 22.91 11.83 -26.38
N ASN A 380 23.95 11.19 -26.90
CA ASN A 380 23.88 10.16 -27.93
C ASN A 380 23.98 8.76 -27.29
N GLN A 381 22.88 8.32 -26.65
CA GLN A 381 22.83 7.04 -25.96
C GLN A 381 23.08 5.84 -26.86
N VAL A 382 23.69 4.80 -26.29
CA VAL A 382 23.86 3.49 -26.89
C VAL A 382 22.89 2.51 -26.23
N LEU A 383 22.05 1.88 -27.02
CA LEU A 383 21.04 0.94 -26.57
C LEU A 383 20.75 -0.08 -27.69
N PHE A 384 20.43 -1.32 -27.33
CA PHE A 384 20.08 -2.42 -28.23
C PHE A 384 18.79 -2.20 -29.03
N ARG A 385 17.97 -1.22 -28.67
CA ARG A 385 16.68 -0.93 -29.28
C ARG A 385 16.56 0.56 -29.61
N SER A 386 15.38 0.98 -30.05
CA SER A 386 15.09 2.38 -30.41
C SER A 386 15.48 3.35 -29.28
N THR A 387 16.04 4.49 -29.64
CA THR A 387 16.34 5.63 -28.74
C THR A 387 15.09 6.35 -28.20
N SER A 388 13.89 5.85 -28.51
CA SER A 388 12.67 6.24 -27.79
C SER A 388 12.66 5.72 -26.36
N PHE A 389 13.59 4.81 -26.02
CA PHE A 389 13.79 4.27 -24.68
C PHE A 389 15.13 4.73 -24.13
N VAL A 390 15.27 4.76 -22.82
CA VAL A 390 16.49 5.17 -22.13
C VAL A 390 17.34 3.97 -21.74
N ASN A 391 18.66 4.04 -21.91
CA ASN A 391 19.56 3.04 -21.35
C ASN A 391 19.47 3.09 -19.81
N PRO A 392 19.20 1.96 -19.12
CA PRO A 392 18.95 1.97 -17.67
C PRO A 392 20.16 2.39 -16.82
N TYR A 393 21.40 2.11 -17.26
CA TYR A 393 22.60 2.59 -16.58
C TYR A 393 22.81 4.09 -16.83
N TRP A 394 22.56 4.55 -18.05
CA TRP A 394 22.60 5.99 -18.37
C TRP A 394 21.58 6.75 -17.54
N TRP A 395 20.35 6.20 -17.41
CA TRP A 395 19.30 6.78 -16.59
C TRP A 395 19.76 6.93 -15.13
N ALA A 396 20.37 5.87 -14.57
CA ALA A 396 20.83 5.85 -13.18
C ALA A 396 21.93 6.88 -12.90
N ASP A 397 22.70 7.25 -13.91
CA ASP A 397 23.81 8.23 -13.81
C ASP A 397 23.35 9.68 -14.04
N HIS A 398 22.26 9.91 -14.80
CA HIS A 398 21.91 11.25 -15.30
C HIS A 398 20.51 11.74 -14.94
N ASN A 399 19.57 10.86 -14.63
CA ASN A 399 18.19 11.22 -14.28
C ASN A 399 17.94 11.04 -12.78
N GLU A 400 17.01 11.84 -12.24
CA GLU A 400 16.63 11.75 -10.81
C GLU A 400 15.13 11.92 -10.66
N TYR A 401 14.51 11.08 -9.82
CA TYR A 401 13.14 11.25 -9.30
C TYR A 401 13.24 11.35 -7.79
N LEU A 402 13.22 12.57 -7.30
CA LEU A 402 13.45 12.90 -5.89
C LEU A 402 12.15 13.27 -5.19
N GLN A 403 11.96 12.72 -3.99
CA GLN A 403 10.98 13.17 -3.01
C GLN A 403 11.71 13.51 -1.71
N HIS A 404 11.51 14.73 -1.18
CA HIS A 404 12.03 15.14 0.12
C HIS A 404 10.92 15.78 0.96
N THR A 405 10.56 15.10 2.04
CA THR A 405 9.50 15.52 2.96
C THR A 405 10.05 15.82 4.33
N ASN A 406 9.69 16.99 4.87
CA ASN A 406 9.90 17.34 6.28
C ASN A 406 8.54 17.48 6.95
N ARG A 407 8.32 16.78 8.08
CA ARG A 407 7.05 16.73 8.79
C ARG A 407 7.24 16.92 10.29
N VAL A 408 6.36 17.67 10.90
CA VAL A 408 6.18 17.79 12.34
C VAL A 408 4.73 17.49 12.67
N PHE A 409 4.46 16.56 13.57
CA PHE A 409 3.11 16.31 14.08
C PHE A 409 3.12 16.00 15.57
N GLY A 410 2.03 16.32 16.24
CA GLY A 410 1.88 16.05 17.65
C GLY A 410 0.71 16.79 18.26
N ASN A 411 0.55 16.63 19.56
CA ASN A 411 -0.55 17.27 20.30
C ASN A 411 -0.13 17.68 21.70
N ALA A 412 -0.91 18.60 22.28
CA ALA A 412 -0.89 18.90 23.70
C ALA A 412 -2.31 18.75 24.26
N TYR A 413 -2.43 18.29 25.49
CA TYR A 413 -3.73 18.21 26.17
C TYR A 413 -3.66 18.73 27.59
N LEU A 414 -4.81 19.21 28.07
CA LEU A 414 -5.08 19.54 29.45
C LEU A 414 -6.34 18.80 29.90
N GLU A 415 -6.25 18.07 31.02
CA GLU A 415 -7.35 17.33 31.61
C GLU A 415 -7.59 17.81 33.03
N TYR A 416 -8.86 18.12 33.33
CA TYR A 416 -9.33 18.50 34.65
C TYR A 416 -10.33 17.46 35.15
N GLN A 417 -10.06 16.90 36.30
CA GLN A 417 -10.93 15.96 37.02
C GLN A 417 -11.26 16.48 38.41
N PRO A 418 -12.37 17.22 38.54
CA PRO A 418 -12.77 17.73 39.86
C PRO A 418 -13.06 16.61 40.86
N LYS A 419 -12.76 16.87 42.12
CA LYS A 419 -13.20 16.00 43.23
C LYS A 419 -14.71 16.16 43.41
N LEU A 420 -15.43 15.06 43.14
CA LEU A 420 -16.90 15.06 43.31
C LEU A 420 -17.26 14.56 44.69
N ASN A 421 -18.24 15.22 45.33
CA ASN A 421 -18.81 14.77 46.58
C ASN A 421 -19.97 13.76 46.37
N TRP A 422 -19.97 13.04 45.27
CA TRP A 422 -21.06 12.10 44.90
C TRP A 422 -20.77 10.65 45.31
N GLY A 423 -19.63 10.39 45.98
CA GLY A 423 -19.10 9.07 46.35
C GLY A 423 -17.94 8.63 45.49
N ASP A 424 -17.24 7.58 45.92
CA ASP A 424 -15.99 7.13 45.29
C ASP A 424 -16.18 6.47 43.90
N GLY A 425 -17.44 6.13 43.56
CA GLY A 425 -17.78 5.45 42.28
C GLY A 425 -17.98 6.40 41.09
N PHE A 426 -17.83 7.72 41.25
CA PHE A 426 -18.13 8.70 40.20
C PHE A 426 -16.94 9.54 39.81
N THR A 427 -16.71 9.69 38.53
CA THR A 427 -15.70 10.59 38.00
C THR A 427 -16.26 11.49 36.89
N LEU A 428 -15.81 12.74 36.86
CA LEU A 428 -16.11 13.68 35.79
C LEU A 428 -14.78 14.26 35.29
N LYS A 429 -14.58 14.22 33.98
CA LYS A 429 -13.35 14.71 33.36
C LYS A 429 -13.67 15.68 32.23
N PHE A 430 -12.96 16.76 32.20
CA PHE A 430 -12.93 17.71 31.09
C PHE A 430 -11.57 17.59 30.44
N ARG A 431 -11.51 17.39 29.14
CA ARG A 431 -10.24 17.32 28.40
C ARG A 431 -10.31 18.17 27.17
N GLU A 432 -9.32 19.06 27.04
CA GLU A 432 -9.05 19.85 25.86
C GLU A 432 -7.76 19.33 25.23
N GLN A 433 -7.76 19.07 23.93
CA GLN A 433 -6.59 18.64 23.17
C GLN A 433 -6.48 19.46 21.90
N ALA A 434 -5.30 20.02 21.65
CA ALA A 434 -4.95 20.68 20.41
C ALA A 434 -3.82 19.91 19.72
N GLY A 435 -3.95 19.65 18.43
CA GLY A 435 -2.99 18.94 17.63
C GLY A 435 -2.60 19.67 16.36
N LEU A 436 -1.38 19.43 15.90
CA LEU A 436 -0.82 19.98 14.67
C LEU A 436 -0.20 18.84 13.86
N ASP A 437 -0.42 18.87 12.53
CA ASP A 437 0.27 18.02 11.56
C ASP A 437 0.66 18.88 10.38
N ILE A 438 1.96 19.17 10.25
CA ILE A 438 2.50 20.10 9.26
C ILE A 438 3.60 19.39 8.50
N TRP A 439 3.49 19.37 7.17
CA TRP A 439 4.57 18.87 6.34
C TRP A 439 4.70 19.63 5.03
N THR A 440 5.91 19.59 4.51
CA THR A 440 6.24 20.08 3.17
C THR A 440 6.98 18.98 2.41
N SER A 441 6.45 18.61 1.27
CA SER A 441 7.05 17.66 0.34
C SER A 441 7.50 18.40 -0.91
N ASN A 442 8.77 18.25 -1.26
CA ASN A 442 9.34 18.75 -2.49
C ASN A 442 9.69 17.57 -3.40
N TYR A 443 9.32 17.66 -4.65
CA TYR A 443 9.57 16.68 -5.69
C TYR A 443 10.38 17.32 -6.80
N ALA A 444 11.27 16.54 -7.39
CA ALA A 444 12.04 16.94 -8.56
C ALA A 444 12.14 15.73 -9.50
N ASP A 445 11.52 15.85 -10.65
CA ASP A 445 11.61 14.88 -11.73
C ASP A 445 12.54 15.47 -12.81
N VAL A 446 13.74 14.90 -12.88
CA VAL A 446 14.81 15.36 -13.76
C VAL A 446 15.05 14.33 -14.85
N LYS A 447 14.94 14.79 -16.10
CA LYS A 447 15.34 14.05 -17.29
C LYS A 447 16.39 14.86 -18.05
N GLU A 448 17.64 14.39 -18.01
CA GLU A 448 18.77 15.04 -18.64
C GLU A 448 18.65 15.10 -20.17
N MET A 449 19.38 16.00 -20.81
CA MET A 449 19.45 16.09 -22.27
C MET A 449 19.82 14.74 -22.88
N GLY A 450 19.09 14.33 -23.91
CA GLY A 450 19.30 13.05 -24.56
C GLY A 450 18.65 11.85 -23.87
N THR A 451 17.80 12.04 -22.88
CA THR A 451 17.06 10.95 -22.20
C THR A 451 16.35 10.03 -23.20
N THR A 452 15.64 10.60 -24.15
CA THR A 452 15.06 9.87 -25.29
C THR A 452 15.11 10.73 -26.54
N SER A 453 14.85 10.11 -27.72
CA SER A 453 14.74 10.86 -28.97
C SER A 453 13.64 11.93 -28.99
N ALA A 454 12.64 11.80 -28.16
CA ALA A 454 11.58 12.79 -27.96
C ALA A 454 11.97 13.90 -26.96
N LEU A 455 12.94 13.63 -26.07
CA LEU A 455 13.39 14.52 -25.00
C LEU A 455 14.89 14.88 -25.17
N LEU A 456 15.30 15.20 -26.40
CA LEU A 456 16.71 15.56 -26.69
C LEU A 456 17.17 16.77 -25.89
N GLY A 457 16.28 17.74 -25.64
CA GLY A 457 16.59 18.96 -24.90
C GLY A 457 16.57 18.80 -23.39
N GLY A 458 16.10 17.66 -22.86
CA GLY A 458 15.90 17.45 -21.43
C GLY A 458 14.73 18.24 -20.85
N GLU A 459 14.32 17.87 -19.64
CA GLU A 459 13.23 18.51 -18.89
C GLU A 459 13.41 18.38 -17.38
N ILE A 460 12.83 19.33 -16.66
CA ILE A 460 12.76 19.30 -15.21
C ILE A 460 11.37 19.76 -14.75
N GLU A 461 10.78 18.99 -13.85
CA GLU A 461 9.57 19.34 -13.13
C GLU A 461 9.88 19.42 -11.62
N ASN A 462 9.76 20.62 -11.05
CA ASN A 462 9.86 20.85 -9.63
C ASN A 462 8.47 21.15 -9.09
N TYR A 463 7.94 20.28 -8.26
CA TYR A 463 6.61 20.44 -7.72
C TYR A 463 6.57 20.05 -6.25
N GLY A 464 5.47 20.33 -5.58
CA GLY A 464 5.38 20.01 -4.18
C GLY A 464 4.04 20.36 -3.56
N SER A 465 3.94 19.96 -2.30
CA SER A 465 2.79 20.27 -1.47
C SER A 465 3.23 20.71 -0.07
N GLN A 466 2.48 21.64 0.50
CA GLN A 466 2.55 22.02 1.91
C GLN A 466 1.17 21.81 2.51
N HIS A 467 1.13 21.04 3.59
CA HIS A 467 -0.08 20.78 4.37
C HIS A 467 0.06 21.35 5.77
N ASN A 468 -0.96 22.03 6.22
CA ASN A 468 -1.07 22.55 7.60
C ASN A 468 -2.41 22.06 8.14
N VAL A 469 -2.38 21.10 9.04
CA VAL A 469 -3.57 20.54 9.69
C VAL A 469 -3.58 20.94 11.15
N PHE A 470 -4.66 21.59 11.57
CA PHE A 470 -4.96 21.87 12.97
C PHE A 470 -6.18 21.05 13.39
N ASN A 471 -6.05 20.33 14.49
CA ASN A 471 -7.14 19.58 15.11
C ASN A 471 -7.33 20.03 16.55
N ASN A 472 -8.56 20.29 16.94
CA ASN A 472 -8.94 20.59 18.30
C ASN A 472 -10.06 19.67 18.75
N LEU A 473 -9.92 19.07 19.93
CA LEU A 473 -10.87 18.11 20.50
C LEU A 473 -11.16 18.47 21.95
N PHE A 474 -12.37 18.89 22.23
CA PHE A 474 -12.88 19.04 23.60
C PHE A 474 -13.80 17.87 23.96
N THR A 475 -13.63 17.30 25.14
CA THR A 475 -14.47 16.20 25.64
C THR A 475 -14.84 16.38 27.11
N ILE A 476 -16.07 15.99 27.43
CA ILE A 476 -16.58 15.83 28.79
C ILE A 476 -16.86 14.34 28.95
N ASN A 477 -16.24 13.71 29.93
CA ASN A 477 -16.44 12.30 30.24
C ASN A 477 -16.93 12.13 31.66
N PHE A 478 -18.12 11.56 31.81
CA PHE A 478 -18.67 11.12 33.06
C PHE A 478 -18.60 9.60 33.12
N ASP A 479 -18.08 9.07 34.22
CA ASP A 479 -18.06 7.65 34.53
C ASP A 479 -18.62 7.43 35.93
N GLY A 480 -19.55 6.49 36.06
CA GLY A 480 -20.20 6.24 37.36
C GLY A 480 -20.61 4.77 37.51
N ARG A 481 -20.49 4.25 38.72
CA ARG A 481 -21.05 2.97 39.14
C ARG A 481 -22.09 3.19 40.21
N PHE A 482 -23.19 2.42 40.14
CA PHE A 482 -24.34 2.58 41.05
C PHE A 482 -25.15 1.28 41.15
N GLY A 483 -26.03 1.22 42.12
CA GLY A 483 -26.81 0.03 42.46
C GLY A 483 -26.17 -0.76 43.60
N ASN A 484 -26.81 -1.86 43.97
CA ASN A 484 -26.25 -2.77 44.98
C ASN A 484 -25.01 -3.45 44.38
N GLU A 485 -23.87 -3.43 45.11
CA GLU A 485 -22.62 -4.02 44.67
C GLU A 485 -22.11 -3.52 43.30
N ASP A 486 -22.37 -2.23 42.93
CA ASP A 486 -21.97 -1.60 41.70
C ASP A 486 -22.46 -2.34 40.42
N GLU A 487 -23.69 -2.89 40.49
CA GLU A 487 -24.27 -3.67 39.37
C GLU A 487 -24.39 -2.91 38.08
N TRP A 488 -24.56 -1.60 38.16
CA TRP A 488 -24.71 -0.74 36.98
C TRP A 488 -23.48 0.14 36.78
N GLY A 489 -22.92 0.13 35.58
CA GLY A 489 -21.93 1.11 35.11
C GLY A 489 -22.55 2.03 34.06
N LEU A 490 -22.24 3.32 34.12
CA LEU A 490 -22.66 4.32 33.14
C LEU A 490 -21.45 5.18 32.76
N ASN A 491 -21.12 5.22 31.46
CA ASN A 491 -20.13 6.14 30.92
C ASN A 491 -20.81 7.04 29.89
N ILE A 492 -20.70 8.35 30.04
CA ILE A 492 -21.26 9.36 29.12
C ILE A 492 -20.10 10.21 28.61
N ILE A 493 -19.99 10.32 27.31
CA ILE A 493 -19.00 11.17 26.63
C ILE A 493 -19.76 12.16 25.78
N LEU A 494 -19.46 13.44 25.93
CA LEU A 494 -19.88 14.51 25.03
C LEU A 494 -18.63 15.19 24.49
N GLY A 495 -18.65 15.56 23.22
CA GLY A 495 -17.49 16.23 22.65
C GLY A 495 -17.78 17.07 21.41
N ASN A 496 -16.80 17.91 21.13
CA ASN A 496 -16.73 18.72 19.94
C ASN A 496 -15.34 18.53 19.32
N GLU A 497 -15.29 18.37 18.01
CA GLU A 497 -14.04 18.29 17.24
C GLU A 497 -14.05 19.34 16.14
N PHE A 498 -12.96 20.08 16.02
CA PHE A 498 -12.69 21.02 14.94
C PHE A 498 -11.45 20.57 14.20
N ASN A 499 -11.52 20.48 12.87
CA ASN A 499 -10.40 20.18 12.01
C ASN A 499 -10.32 21.21 10.90
N ASP A 500 -9.13 21.79 10.70
CA ASP A 500 -8.81 22.77 9.64
C ASP A 500 -7.59 22.31 8.89
N GLU A 501 -7.74 21.99 7.62
CA GLU A 501 -6.65 21.58 6.73
C GLU A 501 -6.48 22.61 5.62
N ASN A 502 -5.25 23.12 5.50
CA ASN A 502 -4.86 24.03 4.44
C ASN A 502 -3.75 23.38 3.62
N ILE A 503 -4.00 23.22 2.33
CA ILE A 503 -3.10 22.57 1.38
C ILE A 503 -2.70 23.59 0.34
N ARG A 504 -1.39 23.77 0.14
CA ARG A 504 -0.83 24.54 -0.98
C ARG A 504 0.00 23.62 -1.83
N THR A 505 -0.25 23.61 -3.13
CA THR A 505 0.54 22.88 -4.12
C THR A 505 1.16 23.86 -5.10
N TRP A 506 2.31 23.50 -5.64
CA TRP A 506 2.99 24.23 -6.70
C TRP A 506 3.59 23.25 -7.71
N ASP A 507 3.76 23.72 -8.94
CA ASP A 507 4.32 23.00 -10.06
C ASP A 507 5.07 23.98 -10.97
N TYR A 508 6.34 23.68 -11.27
CA TYR A 508 7.20 24.40 -12.19
C TYR A 508 7.80 23.41 -13.18
N TYR A 509 7.34 23.43 -14.42
CA TYR A 509 7.85 22.56 -15.48
C TYR A 509 8.63 23.40 -16.51
N ALA A 510 9.87 22.96 -16.76
CA ALA A 510 10.75 23.60 -17.72
C ALA A 510 11.48 22.56 -18.60
N SER A 511 11.77 22.93 -19.84
CA SER A 511 12.38 22.06 -20.84
C SER A 511 13.41 22.76 -21.71
N ASN A 512 14.14 21.97 -22.49
CA ASN A 512 15.21 22.40 -23.39
C ASN A 512 16.33 23.12 -22.65
N PHE A 513 17.21 22.37 -22.00
CA PHE A 513 18.40 22.87 -21.32
C PHE A 513 19.40 23.46 -22.36
N ASN A 514 20.13 24.48 -21.96
CA ASN A 514 21.16 25.10 -22.78
C ASN A 514 22.40 24.20 -22.94
N PHE A 515 22.72 23.43 -21.92
CA PHE A 515 23.86 22.49 -21.91
C PHE A 515 23.61 21.33 -20.93
N PRO A 516 24.17 20.14 -21.20
CA PRO A 516 24.01 18.96 -20.36
C PRO A 516 24.81 19.05 -19.06
N GLY A 517 24.45 18.17 -18.07
CA GLY A 517 25.14 18.04 -16.79
C GLY A 517 24.75 19.07 -15.75
N PHE A 518 23.76 19.93 -16.03
CA PHE A 518 23.23 20.91 -15.09
C PHE A 518 21.71 21.07 -15.22
N PRO A 519 20.94 20.03 -14.88
CA PRO A 519 19.49 20.01 -15.07
C PRO A 519 18.78 20.87 -14.00
N THR A 520 18.69 22.17 -14.26
CA THR A 520 17.99 23.13 -13.40
C THR A 520 17.04 23.97 -14.21
N ILE A 521 15.98 24.52 -13.57
CA ILE A 521 15.05 25.47 -14.21
C ILE A 521 15.81 26.64 -14.84
N GLY A 522 16.87 27.16 -14.18
CA GLY A 522 17.67 28.26 -14.68
C GLY A 522 18.53 27.93 -15.91
N ASN A 523 18.76 26.65 -16.21
CA ASN A 523 19.43 26.19 -17.44
C ASN A 523 18.43 25.92 -18.59
N ALA A 524 17.12 25.88 -18.31
CA ALA A 524 16.10 25.64 -19.32
C ALA A 524 15.78 26.89 -20.14
N THR A 525 15.54 26.74 -21.45
CA THR A 525 15.13 27.83 -22.35
C THR A 525 13.63 28.03 -22.39
N ASN A 526 12.85 27.04 -22.01
CA ASN A 526 11.40 27.05 -22.03
C ASN A 526 10.83 26.73 -20.64
N LEU A 527 10.23 27.72 -19.97
CA LEU A 527 9.39 27.54 -18.81
C LEU A 527 7.95 27.30 -19.31
N ALA A 528 7.53 26.02 -19.31
CA ALA A 528 6.26 25.62 -19.91
C ALA A 528 5.08 25.79 -18.96
N SER A 529 5.27 25.61 -17.65
CA SER A 529 4.25 25.91 -16.65
C SER A 529 4.83 26.42 -15.34
N ALA A 530 4.06 27.26 -14.65
CA ALA A 530 4.31 27.73 -13.29
C ALA A 530 2.96 27.93 -12.60
N ASN A 531 2.55 26.97 -11.81
CA ASN A 531 1.22 26.94 -11.19
C ASN A 531 1.32 26.92 -9.67
N GLU A 532 0.37 27.57 -9.03
CA GLU A 532 0.12 27.44 -7.59
C GLU A 532 -1.38 27.27 -7.35
N TYR A 533 -1.69 26.42 -6.38
CA TYR A 533 -3.06 26.18 -5.98
C TYR A 533 -3.15 26.06 -4.46
N THR A 534 -4.19 26.64 -3.88
CA THR A 534 -4.45 26.54 -2.43
C THR A 534 -5.87 26.05 -2.19
N ARG A 535 -6.00 25.02 -1.35
CA ARG A 535 -7.27 24.45 -0.91
C ARG A 535 -7.35 24.47 0.62
N ARG A 536 -8.52 24.81 1.16
CA ARG A 536 -8.79 24.76 2.58
C ARG A 536 -10.07 23.99 2.86
N GLU A 537 -9.97 23.03 3.76
CA GLU A 537 -11.08 22.21 4.21
C GLU A 537 -11.28 22.33 5.70
N ARG A 538 -12.54 22.41 6.14
CA ARG A 538 -12.92 22.48 7.54
C ARG A 538 -14.03 21.50 7.86
N THR A 539 -13.87 20.84 9.01
CA THR A 539 -14.89 19.98 9.57
C THR A 539 -15.13 20.35 11.03
N VAL A 540 -16.40 20.48 11.40
CA VAL A 540 -16.83 20.67 12.79
C VAL A 540 -17.77 19.54 13.16
N GLY A 541 -17.43 18.76 14.19
CA GLY A 541 -18.21 17.64 14.66
C GLY A 541 -18.68 17.81 16.10
N PHE A 542 -19.94 17.50 16.37
CA PHE A 542 -20.49 17.36 17.71
C PHE A 542 -20.89 15.90 17.91
N PHE A 543 -20.48 15.29 19.00
CA PHE A 543 -20.78 13.89 19.26
C PHE A 543 -21.12 13.62 20.71
N GLY A 544 -21.87 12.54 20.91
CA GLY A 544 -22.17 12.01 22.21
C GLY A 544 -22.20 10.49 22.18
N SER A 545 -21.76 9.87 23.29
CA SER A 545 -21.80 8.42 23.49
C SER A 545 -22.26 8.11 24.89
N VAL A 546 -23.23 7.20 25.00
CA VAL A 546 -23.69 6.66 26.28
C VAL A 546 -23.43 5.16 26.27
N SER A 547 -22.66 4.70 27.23
CA SER A 547 -22.37 3.28 27.44
C SER A 547 -22.92 2.87 28.81
N ALA A 548 -23.78 1.87 28.83
CA ALA A 548 -24.33 1.28 30.05
C ALA A 548 -23.85 -0.17 30.17
N SER A 549 -23.49 -0.58 31.37
CA SER A 549 -23.20 -1.98 31.70
C SER A 549 -24.06 -2.46 32.86
N TRP A 550 -24.46 -3.73 32.81
CA TRP A 550 -25.20 -4.39 33.88
C TRP A 550 -24.48 -5.64 34.33
N LYS A 551 -24.13 -5.70 35.61
CA LYS A 551 -23.40 -6.80 36.27
C LYS A 551 -22.12 -7.22 35.55
N ASP A 552 -21.48 -6.31 34.87
CA ASP A 552 -20.34 -6.59 33.97
C ASP A 552 -20.58 -7.77 33.01
N GLN A 553 -21.86 -8.01 32.66
CA GLN A 553 -22.33 -9.08 31.79
C GLN A 553 -22.95 -8.54 30.50
N LEU A 554 -23.78 -7.50 30.60
CA LEU A 554 -24.46 -6.90 29.45
C LEU A 554 -23.93 -5.47 29.24
N TYR A 555 -23.58 -5.14 28.03
CA TYR A 555 -23.00 -3.85 27.65
C TYR A 555 -23.76 -3.27 26.46
N LEU A 556 -24.30 -2.08 26.62
CA LEU A 556 -24.97 -1.33 25.55
C LEU A 556 -24.24 -0.01 25.33
N THR A 557 -23.89 0.30 24.10
CA THR A 557 -23.35 1.62 23.74
C THR A 557 -24.18 2.22 22.63
N VAL A 558 -24.62 3.46 22.82
CA VAL A 558 -25.32 4.28 21.83
C VAL A 558 -24.48 5.52 21.56
N THR A 559 -24.19 5.79 20.30
CA THR A 559 -23.40 6.95 19.88
C THR A 559 -24.13 7.72 18.79
N GLY A 560 -24.08 9.02 18.87
CA GLY A 560 -24.55 9.93 17.81
C GLY A 560 -23.49 10.98 17.51
N ARG A 561 -23.29 11.29 16.24
CA ARG A 561 -22.40 12.36 15.80
C ARG A 561 -23.03 13.14 14.66
N ASN A 562 -22.85 14.46 14.69
CA ASN A 562 -23.19 15.33 13.57
C ASN A 562 -21.95 16.09 13.12
N ASP A 563 -21.60 15.97 11.84
CA ASP A 563 -20.49 16.69 11.23
C ASP A 563 -21.01 17.77 10.27
N TYR A 564 -20.34 18.91 10.27
CA TYR A 564 -20.45 19.98 9.29
C TYR A 564 -19.17 20.04 8.48
N VAL A 565 -19.27 19.86 7.15
CA VAL A 565 -18.09 19.78 6.26
C VAL A 565 -18.14 20.87 5.19
N SER A 566 -17.07 21.66 5.10
CA SER A 566 -17.01 22.82 4.19
C SER A 566 -16.98 22.42 2.71
N THR A 567 -16.53 21.21 2.38
CA THR A 567 -16.39 20.69 0.99
C THR A 567 -17.68 20.16 0.39
N MET A 568 -18.81 20.35 1.06
CA MET A 568 -20.13 19.95 0.56
C MET A 568 -20.99 21.17 0.23
N PRO A 569 -22.00 21.03 -0.68
CA PRO A 569 -22.96 22.12 -0.96
C PRO A 569 -23.61 22.66 0.31
N ARG A 570 -23.91 23.94 0.35
CA ARG A 570 -24.45 24.61 1.56
C ARG A 570 -25.65 23.90 2.17
N GLY A 571 -26.55 23.37 1.34
CA GLY A 571 -27.74 22.62 1.77
C GLY A 571 -27.45 21.21 2.32
N SER A 572 -26.27 20.65 2.06
CA SER A 572 -25.89 19.25 2.38
C SER A 572 -24.63 19.15 3.25
N ARG A 573 -24.24 20.22 3.96
CA ARG A 573 -23.02 20.27 4.79
C ARG A 573 -23.13 19.51 6.10
N SER A 574 -24.36 19.35 6.62
CA SER A 574 -24.61 18.74 7.91
C SER A 574 -25.16 17.33 7.73
N PHE A 575 -24.55 16.37 8.42
CA PHE A 575 -25.04 15.00 8.45
C PHE A 575 -24.87 14.36 9.82
N PHE A 576 -25.95 13.65 10.21
CA PHE A 576 -26.00 12.93 11.46
C PHE A 576 -25.84 11.43 11.22
N TYR A 577 -25.04 10.77 12.06
CA TYR A 577 -24.89 9.31 12.06
C TYR A 577 -25.06 8.71 13.45
N PRO A 578 -25.99 7.76 13.57
CA PRO A 578 -26.16 6.96 14.78
C PRO A 578 -25.29 5.69 14.75
N SER A 579 -24.97 5.21 15.95
CA SER A 579 -24.39 3.88 16.15
C SER A 579 -24.93 3.26 17.43
N VAL A 580 -25.23 1.97 17.38
CA VAL A 580 -25.66 1.18 18.53
C VAL A 580 -24.85 -0.12 18.54
N SER A 581 -24.32 -0.49 19.71
CA SER A 581 -23.64 -1.77 19.87
C SER A 581 -24.02 -2.45 21.19
N LEU A 582 -24.17 -3.77 21.12
CA LEU A 582 -24.54 -4.65 22.23
C LEU A 582 -23.48 -5.73 22.41
N GLY A 583 -23.03 -5.95 23.62
CA GLY A 583 -22.18 -7.04 24.04
C GLY A 583 -22.81 -7.83 25.17
N TRP A 584 -22.81 -9.15 25.08
CA TRP A 584 -23.31 -10.03 26.12
C TRP A 584 -22.32 -11.13 26.46
N GLU A 585 -21.75 -11.05 27.68
CA GLU A 585 -20.88 -12.09 28.23
C GLU A 585 -21.74 -13.22 28.83
N PHE A 586 -22.09 -14.20 28.00
CA PHE A 586 -22.99 -15.28 28.43
C PHE A 586 -22.35 -16.26 29.45
N THR A 587 -21.03 -16.27 29.59
CA THR A 587 -20.31 -17.08 30.58
C THR A 587 -20.48 -16.60 32.03
N LYS A 588 -21.02 -15.41 32.22
CA LYS A 588 -21.46 -14.92 33.53
C LYS A 588 -22.81 -15.52 34.00
N LEU A 589 -23.45 -16.35 33.17
CA LEU A 589 -24.64 -17.10 33.60
C LEU A 589 -24.24 -18.13 34.67
N PRO A 590 -25.02 -18.31 35.74
CA PRO A 590 -24.64 -19.14 36.90
C PRO A 590 -24.23 -20.57 36.54
N PHE A 591 -24.82 -21.16 35.50
CA PHE A 591 -24.48 -22.54 35.07
C PHE A 591 -23.21 -22.65 34.20
N LEU A 592 -22.66 -21.52 33.73
CA LEU A 592 -21.41 -21.45 32.96
C LEU A 592 -20.26 -20.83 33.76
N GLU A 593 -20.56 -20.15 34.86
CA GLU A 593 -19.57 -19.50 35.71
C GLU A 593 -18.56 -20.51 36.28
N GLY A 594 -17.26 -20.23 36.07
CA GLY A 594 -16.19 -21.13 36.46
C GLY A 594 -16.01 -22.38 35.61
N ASN A 595 -16.66 -22.45 34.41
CA ASN A 595 -16.51 -23.58 33.50
C ASN A 595 -15.05 -23.70 33.02
N SER A 596 -14.46 -24.89 33.14
CA SER A 596 -13.05 -25.12 32.78
C SER A 596 -12.79 -25.22 31.27
N VAL A 597 -13.84 -25.47 30.47
CA VAL A 597 -13.73 -25.59 29.01
C VAL A 597 -14.00 -24.23 28.36
N ILE A 598 -15.12 -23.57 28.69
CA ILE A 598 -15.48 -22.24 28.18
C ILE A 598 -15.28 -21.24 29.31
N ASN A 599 -14.12 -20.62 29.36
CA ASN A 599 -13.75 -19.66 30.42
C ASN A 599 -14.32 -18.26 30.17
N TYR A 600 -14.49 -17.90 28.90
CA TYR A 600 -15.04 -16.66 28.46
C TYR A 600 -15.81 -16.88 27.16
N GLY A 601 -17.02 -16.33 27.10
CA GLY A 601 -17.85 -16.37 25.91
C GLY A 601 -18.68 -15.10 25.84
N LYS A 602 -18.60 -14.42 24.70
CA LYS A 602 -19.30 -13.16 24.44
C LYS A 602 -19.95 -13.19 23.07
N LEU A 603 -21.22 -12.80 23.02
CA LEU A 603 -21.91 -12.42 21.78
C LEU A 603 -21.87 -10.90 21.63
N ARG A 604 -21.72 -10.44 20.42
CA ARG A 604 -21.73 -9.00 20.10
C ARG A 604 -22.48 -8.73 18.82
N GLY A 605 -23.11 -7.56 18.80
CA GLY A 605 -23.80 -7.07 17.61
C GLY A 605 -23.75 -5.57 17.56
N SER A 606 -23.64 -5.01 16.35
CA SER A 606 -23.68 -3.57 16.17
C SER A 606 -24.37 -3.16 14.88
N PHE A 607 -24.94 -1.97 14.96
CA PHE A 607 -25.46 -1.19 13.85
C PHE A 607 -24.79 0.17 13.85
N ALA A 608 -24.32 0.63 12.70
CA ALA A 608 -23.79 1.97 12.57
C ALA A 608 -24.00 2.53 11.17
N GLN A 609 -24.13 3.83 11.13
CA GLN A 609 -24.17 4.62 9.90
C GLN A 609 -23.04 5.63 9.95
N VAL A 610 -22.31 5.81 8.85
CA VAL A 610 -21.24 6.80 8.72
C VAL A 610 -21.25 7.36 7.30
N GLY A 611 -21.09 8.69 7.20
CA GLY A 611 -20.95 9.37 5.91
C GLY A 611 -19.51 9.41 5.42
N GLN A 612 -19.33 9.63 4.11
CA GLN A 612 -18.06 10.05 3.51
C GLN A 612 -18.34 11.25 2.63
N ALA A 613 -17.62 12.37 2.88
CA ALA A 613 -17.78 13.57 2.08
C ALA A 613 -17.10 13.41 0.72
N GLY A 614 -17.66 14.07 -0.29
CA GLY A 614 -16.98 14.35 -1.54
C GLY A 614 -16.45 15.78 -1.55
N THR A 615 -15.90 16.16 -2.68
CA THR A 615 -15.50 17.53 -2.96
C THR A 615 -16.49 18.14 -3.95
N TYR A 616 -17.12 19.25 -3.54
CA TYR A 616 -17.98 20.06 -4.38
C TYR A 616 -17.27 21.37 -4.72
N TYR A 617 -17.18 21.66 -6.01
CA TYR A 617 -16.76 22.96 -6.48
C TYR A 617 -17.95 23.71 -7.06
N ASN A 618 -18.00 25.02 -6.84
CA ASN A 618 -18.91 25.87 -7.61
C ASN A 618 -18.50 25.77 -9.08
N ASN A 619 -19.50 25.68 -9.96
CA ASN A 619 -19.23 25.64 -11.40
C ASN A 619 -18.43 26.88 -11.82
N PHE A 620 -17.33 26.67 -12.53
CA PHE A 620 -16.40 27.73 -12.88
C PHE A 620 -16.00 27.64 -14.34
N TYR A 621 -15.38 28.71 -14.83
CA TYR A 621 -14.85 28.82 -16.17
C TYR A 621 -13.33 28.93 -16.11
N TYR A 622 -12.66 28.43 -17.14
CA TYR A 622 -11.22 28.53 -17.27
C TYR A 622 -10.83 28.98 -18.69
N THR A 623 -9.58 29.44 -18.83
CA THR A 623 -9.04 29.81 -20.14
C THR A 623 -8.63 28.55 -20.90
N PRO A 624 -9.17 28.31 -22.13
CA PRO A 624 -8.87 27.09 -22.85
C PRO A 624 -7.50 27.15 -23.54
N SER A 625 -6.97 25.96 -23.82
CA SER A 625 -5.86 25.76 -24.76
C SER A 625 -6.32 24.78 -25.85
N TYR A 626 -6.11 25.10 -27.09
CA TYR A 626 -6.52 24.30 -28.24
C TYR A 626 -5.31 23.89 -29.07
N GLY A 627 -5.31 22.66 -29.56
CA GLY A 627 -4.26 22.15 -30.44
C GLY A 627 -3.06 21.60 -29.67
N GLY A 628 -1.96 21.41 -30.36
CA GLY A 628 -0.81 20.65 -29.88
C GLY A 628 -0.99 19.14 -30.14
N GLY A 629 0.04 18.35 -29.90
CA GLY A 629 0.00 16.91 -30.14
C GLY A 629 -0.24 16.50 -31.58
N PHE A 630 -1.22 15.64 -31.82
CA PHE A 630 -1.46 15.04 -33.13
C PHE A 630 -1.84 16.00 -34.24
N LEU A 631 -2.61 17.05 -33.93
CA LEU A 631 -3.22 17.90 -34.94
C LEU A 631 -2.55 19.26 -35.11
N ALA A 632 -1.81 19.73 -34.11
CA ALA A 632 -1.11 20.98 -34.13
C ALA A 632 0.15 20.93 -33.29
N ASN A 633 1.29 21.31 -33.85
CA ASN A 633 2.58 21.36 -33.17
C ASN A 633 2.65 22.48 -32.11
N THR A 634 1.81 23.53 -32.25
CA THR A 634 1.77 24.65 -31.33
C THR A 634 0.34 24.84 -30.85
N PRO A 635 0.07 24.73 -29.55
CA PRO A 635 -1.25 24.98 -29.00
C PRO A 635 -1.59 26.46 -29.05
N VAL A 636 -2.87 26.76 -29.28
CA VAL A 636 -3.43 28.10 -29.12
C VAL A 636 -3.97 28.21 -27.69
N SER A 637 -3.25 28.95 -26.84
CA SER A 637 -3.63 29.16 -25.45
C SER A 637 -4.15 30.58 -25.24
N TYR A 638 -5.17 30.71 -24.41
CA TYR A 638 -5.69 32.00 -24.00
C TYR A 638 -5.16 32.40 -22.62
N PRO A 639 -4.95 33.73 -22.37
CA PRO A 639 -5.11 34.82 -23.31
C PRO A 639 -4.09 34.79 -24.46
N LEU A 640 -4.54 35.17 -25.66
CA LEU A 640 -3.63 35.32 -26.81
C LEU A 640 -2.58 36.41 -26.55
N PRO A 641 -1.42 36.41 -27.24
CA PRO A 641 -0.44 37.49 -27.15
C PRO A 641 -1.01 38.88 -27.42
N SER A 642 -2.12 38.98 -28.18
CA SER A 642 -2.88 40.21 -28.41
C SER A 642 -3.75 40.67 -27.21
N GLY A 643 -3.79 39.93 -26.14
CA GLY A 643 -4.63 40.19 -24.97
C GLY A 643 -6.07 39.67 -25.07
N VAL A 644 -6.45 39.03 -26.20
CA VAL A 644 -7.77 38.42 -26.33
C VAL A 644 -7.92 37.23 -25.45
N SER A 645 -8.93 37.22 -24.57
CA SER A 645 -9.26 36.10 -23.66
C SER A 645 -10.47 35.33 -24.18
N SER A 646 -10.49 34.02 -23.86
CA SER A 646 -11.65 33.15 -24.02
C SER A 646 -11.85 32.35 -22.73
N TYR A 647 -13.09 32.01 -22.42
CA TYR A 647 -13.43 31.23 -21.24
C TYR A 647 -14.39 30.13 -21.65
N VAL A 648 -14.13 28.96 -21.14
CA VAL A 648 -15.00 27.77 -21.27
C VAL A 648 -15.38 27.24 -19.91
N PRO A 649 -16.58 26.64 -19.76
CA PRO A 649 -16.92 25.97 -18.50
C PRO A 649 -15.98 24.81 -18.26
N TYR A 650 -15.69 24.56 -16.98
CA TYR A 650 -14.93 23.37 -16.59
C TYR A 650 -15.66 22.12 -17.08
N TYR A 651 -14.91 21.13 -17.52
CA TYR A 651 -15.46 19.93 -18.17
C TYR A 651 -16.33 19.04 -17.23
N VAL A 652 -16.24 19.26 -15.92
CA VAL A 652 -17.08 18.60 -14.91
C VAL A 652 -18.06 19.60 -14.33
N VAL A 653 -19.36 19.31 -14.41
CA VAL A 653 -20.40 20.04 -13.67
C VAL A 653 -20.68 19.34 -12.35
N TYR A 654 -20.86 20.11 -11.28
CA TYR A 654 -21.16 19.58 -9.94
C TYR A 654 -22.64 19.73 -9.63
N ASP A 655 -23.25 18.65 -9.16
CA ASP A 655 -24.64 18.64 -8.69
C ASP A 655 -24.76 19.51 -7.43
N GLU A 656 -25.57 20.54 -7.47
CA GLU A 656 -25.84 21.44 -6.34
C GLU A 656 -26.52 20.74 -5.15
N ASN A 657 -27.13 19.58 -5.39
CA ASN A 657 -27.78 18.72 -4.38
C ASN A 657 -26.87 17.56 -3.93
N LEU A 658 -25.59 17.59 -4.26
CA LEU A 658 -24.65 16.55 -3.87
C LEU A 658 -24.71 16.28 -2.36
N LYS A 659 -24.88 15.01 -2.00
CA LYS A 659 -24.95 14.51 -0.62
C LYS A 659 -23.73 13.67 -0.29
N PRO A 660 -23.36 13.54 1.00
CA PRO A 660 -22.34 12.58 1.39
C PRO A 660 -22.75 11.16 1.04
N GLN A 661 -21.78 10.39 0.58
CA GLN A 661 -21.93 8.94 0.48
C GLN A 661 -22.24 8.37 1.86
N ASN A 662 -23.15 7.41 1.92
CA ASN A 662 -23.65 6.86 3.18
C ASN A 662 -23.38 5.35 3.27
N THR A 663 -22.65 4.93 4.31
CA THR A 663 -22.38 3.53 4.63
C THR A 663 -23.20 3.10 5.83
N VAL A 664 -24.03 2.08 5.67
CA VAL A 664 -24.75 1.39 6.74
C VAL A 664 -24.09 0.03 6.97
N ASN A 665 -23.67 -0.22 8.21
CA ASN A 665 -23.01 -1.45 8.60
C ASN A 665 -23.79 -2.20 9.68
N TYR A 666 -23.96 -3.50 9.49
CA TYR A 666 -24.45 -4.46 10.48
C TYR A 666 -23.31 -5.44 10.79
N GLU A 667 -23.04 -5.65 12.06
CA GLU A 667 -22.02 -6.58 12.51
C GLU A 667 -22.58 -7.54 13.56
N ALA A 668 -22.23 -8.81 13.47
CA ALA A 668 -22.47 -9.83 14.48
C ALA A 668 -21.19 -10.64 14.73
N GLY A 669 -20.92 -11.00 15.97
CA GLY A 669 -19.73 -11.75 16.30
C GLY A 669 -19.82 -12.54 17.59
N ILE A 670 -18.88 -13.48 17.71
CA ILE A 670 -18.70 -14.30 18.90
C ILE A 670 -17.23 -14.35 19.26
N ASP A 671 -16.94 -14.16 20.52
CA ASP A 671 -15.59 -14.27 21.11
C ASP A 671 -15.61 -15.38 22.15
N LEU A 672 -14.68 -16.34 22.04
CA LEU A 672 -14.59 -17.52 22.91
C LEU A 672 -13.16 -17.70 23.41
N HIS A 673 -13.01 -17.90 24.73
CA HIS A 673 -11.76 -18.39 25.31
C HIS A 673 -11.99 -19.77 25.93
N LEU A 674 -11.21 -20.72 25.48
CA LEU A 674 -11.35 -22.13 25.85
C LEU A 674 -10.13 -22.65 26.61
N PHE A 675 -10.34 -23.65 27.44
CA PHE A 675 -9.29 -24.40 28.19
C PHE A 675 -8.36 -23.48 28.98
N ASN A 676 -8.91 -22.71 29.91
CA ASN A 676 -8.20 -21.69 30.69
C ASN A 676 -7.51 -20.64 29.79
N SER A 677 -8.24 -20.14 28.81
CA SER A 677 -7.79 -19.14 27.82
C SER A 677 -6.58 -19.57 26.98
N ARG A 678 -6.31 -20.89 26.90
CA ARG A 678 -5.26 -21.40 25.99
C ARG A 678 -5.62 -21.26 24.52
N ILE A 679 -6.91 -21.30 24.18
CA ILE A 679 -7.40 -21.08 22.83
C ILE A 679 -8.35 -19.89 22.87
N LYS A 680 -8.01 -18.84 22.14
CA LYS A 680 -8.87 -17.68 21.92
C LYS A 680 -9.36 -17.72 20.49
N MET A 681 -10.68 -17.66 20.29
CA MET A 681 -11.33 -17.70 18.99
C MET A 681 -12.24 -16.50 18.85
N GLU A 682 -12.22 -15.87 17.69
CA GLU A 682 -13.11 -14.75 17.35
C GLU A 682 -13.67 -14.98 15.95
N TYR A 683 -14.97 -14.83 15.80
CA TYR A 683 -15.62 -14.78 14.50
C TYR A 683 -16.45 -13.52 14.39
N THR A 684 -16.35 -12.87 13.22
CA THR A 684 -17.14 -11.69 12.90
C THR A 684 -17.71 -11.82 11.50
N TYR A 685 -19.01 -11.56 11.39
CA TYR A 685 -19.69 -11.29 10.13
C TYR A 685 -20.04 -9.82 10.05
N SER A 686 -19.71 -9.17 8.94
CA SER A 686 -20.06 -7.76 8.68
C SER A 686 -20.74 -7.65 7.32
N LEU A 687 -21.89 -6.95 7.32
CA LEU A 687 -22.64 -6.57 6.13
C LEU A 687 -22.63 -5.06 5.99
N GLN A 688 -22.03 -4.58 4.91
CA GLN A 688 -21.96 -3.15 4.60
C GLN A 688 -22.79 -2.85 3.34
N ASN A 689 -23.63 -1.83 3.41
CA ASN A 689 -24.35 -1.28 2.28
C ASN A 689 -23.95 0.19 2.13
N VAL A 690 -23.31 0.49 1.01
CA VAL A 690 -22.92 1.87 0.65
C VAL A 690 -23.92 2.38 -0.36
N LYS A 691 -24.46 3.57 -0.11
CA LYS A 691 -25.43 4.27 -0.96
C LYS A 691 -24.90 5.65 -1.31
N ASP A 692 -25.50 6.23 -2.33
CA ASP A 692 -25.20 7.60 -2.74
C ASP A 692 -23.71 7.79 -3.06
N GLN A 693 -23.08 6.80 -3.75
CA GLN A 693 -21.71 6.87 -4.19
C GLN A 693 -21.47 8.18 -4.95
N ILE A 694 -20.35 8.85 -4.67
CA ILE A 694 -19.98 10.11 -5.33
C ILE A 694 -18.96 9.77 -6.40
N PHE A 695 -19.27 10.04 -7.65
CA PHE A 695 -18.36 9.92 -8.79
C PHE A 695 -18.84 10.69 -10.01
N SER A 696 -17.94 10.86 -10.97
CA SER A 696 -18.23 11.53 -12.23
C SER A 696 -18.97 10.60 -13.19
N VAL A 697 -20.18 11.00 -13.59
CA VAL A 697 -21.00 10.30 -14.59
C VAL A 697 -20.85 11.02 -15.93
N PRO A 698 -20.58 10.31 -17.04
CA PRO A 698 -20.57 10.93 -18.36
C PRO A 698 -21.92 11.62 -18.65
N THR A 699 -21.87 12.80 -19.29
CA THR A 699 -23.02 13.59 -19.69
C THR A 699 -23.14 13.68 -21.21
N ASP A 700 -24.30 14.11 -21.69
CA ASP A 700 -24.45 14.47 -23.11
C ASP A 700 -23.59 15.70 -23.41
N GLY A 701 -22.68 15.59 -24.36
CA GLY A 701 -21.79 16.69 -24.75
C GLY A 701 -22.52 17.94 -25.24
N ALA A 702 -23.79 17.84 -25.62
CA ALA A 702 -24.62 18.98 -26.04
C ALA A 702 -24.85 20.01 -24.91
N ILE A 703 -24.71 19.61 -23.63
CA ILE A 703 -24.84 20.52 -22.49
C ILE A 703 -23.54 21.29 -22.15
N GLY A 704 -22.45 21.06 -22.92
CA GLY A 704 -21.16 21.73 -22.73
C GLY A 704 -20.27 21.16 -21.63
N TYR A 705 -20.67 20.09 -21.00
CA TYR A 705 -19.89 19.37 -19.95
C TYR A 705 -19.66 17.93 -20.40
N GLN A 706 -18.52 17.37 -20.01
CA GLN A 706 -18.21 15.96 -20.30
C GLN A 706 -18.71 15.03 -19.20
N TYR A 707 -18.69 15.51 -17.97
CA TYR A 707 -19.04 14.72 -16.78
C TYR A 707 -19.88 15.55 -15.82
N MET A 708 -20.68 14.83 -15.01
CA MET A 708 -21.42 15.40 -13.87
C MET A 708 -21.00 14.66 -12.61
N MET A 709 -20.48 15.39 -11.61
CA MET A 709 -20.24 14.87 -10.27
C MET A 709 -21.55 14.81 -9.50
N THR A 710 -22.05 13.64 -9.21
CA THR A 710 -23.35 13.43 -8.55
C THR A 710 -23.35 12.19 -7.67
N ASN A 711 -24.42 12.00 -6.92
CA ASN A 711 -24.65 10.79 -6.15
C ASN A 711 -25.27 9.71 -7.03
N ALA A 712 -24.55 8.62 -7.24
CA ALA A 712 -25.03 7.51 -8.04
C ALA A 712 -24.39 6.19 -7.59
N GLY A 713 -25.19 5.15 -7.60
CA GLY A 713 -24.71 3.80 -7.32
C GLY A 713 -24.81 3.34 -5.88
N LYS A 714 -24.88 2.02 -5.76
CA LYS A 714 -24.91 1.27 -4.50
C LYS A 714 -23.95 0.10 -4.56
N MET A 715 -23.29 -0.15 -3.46
CA MET A 715 -22.36 -1.28 -3.29
C MET A 715 -22.71 -2.04 -2.01
N ARG A 716 -22.52 -3.35 -2.04
CA ARG A 716 -22.71 -4.22 -0.88
C ARG A 716 -21.48 -5.09 -0.67
N THR A 717 -21.04 -5.14 0.59
CA THR A 717 -19.88 -5.95 1.00
C THR A 717 -20.28 -6.89 2.12
N HIS A 718 -19.94 -8.17 1.96
CA HIS A 718 -20.01 -9.21 2.99
C HIS A 718 -18.58 -9.55 3.41
N ALA A 719 -18.27 -9.44 4.69
CA ALA A 719 -16.96 -9.81 5.23
C ALA A 719 -17.14 -10.89 6.32
N HIS A 720 -16.39 -11.99 6.17
CA HIS A 720 -16.24 -13.04 7.16
C HIS A 720 -14.81 -13.01 7.68
N GLU A 721 -14.68 -12.82 8.98
CA GLU A 721 -13.40 -12.76 9.67
C GLU A 721 -13.36 -13.82 10.76
N PHE A 722 -12.30 -14.61 10.80
CA PHE A 722 -12.11 -15.62 11.81
C PHE A 722 -10.67 -15.61 12.30
N SER A 723 -10.45 -15.58 13.61
CA SER A 723 -9.12 -15.69 14.19
C SER A 723 -9.07 -16.75 15.29
N ILE A 724 -7.95 -17.44 15.34
CA ILE A 724 -7.60 -18.38 16.41
C ILE A 724 -6.21 -18.00 16.92
N ASN A 725 -6.07 -17.89 18.26
CA ASN A 725 -4.79 -17.78 18.92
C ASN A 725 -4.71 -18.91 19.97
N ALA A 726 -3.77 -19.82 19.78
CA ALA A 726 -3.61 -20.99 20.62
C ALA A 726 -2.24 -21.02 21.29
N ALA A 727 -2.22 -21.06 22.64
CA ALA A 727 -1.03 -21.39 23.42
C ALA A 727 -0.94 -22.91 23.56
N ILE A 728 -0.30 -23.57 22.58
CA ILE A 728 -0.22 -25.03 22.47
C ILE A 728 0.55 -25.61 23.66
N LEU A 729 1.71 -25.02 23.95
CA LEU A 729 2.56 -25.35 25.09
C LEU A 729 2.90 -24.07 25.85
N GLN A 730 2.88 -24.15 27.17
CA GLN A 730 3.26 -23.03 28.04
C GLN A 730 3.97 -23.56 29.28
N SER A 731 5.23 -23.19 29.46
CA SER A 731 6.08 -23.59 30.56
C SER A 731 7.09 -22.49 30.89
N LYS A 732 7.78 -22.62 31.98
CA LYS A 732 8.89 -21.72 32.37
C LYS A 732 10.00 -21.71 31.31
N ASP A 733 10.32 -22.86 30.74
CA ASP A 733 11.45 -23.02 29.82
C ASP A 733 11.05 -23.02 28.34
N TYR A 734 9.78 -23.28 28.01
CA TYR A 734 9.31 -23.33 26.63
C TYR A 734 7.89 -22.84 26.48
N ASP A 735 7.64 -22.15 25.39
CA ASP A 735 6.32 -21.72 24.93
C ASP A 735 6.16 -22.08 23.45
N LEU A 736 4.95 -22.39 23.07
CA LEU A 736 4.57 -22.63 21.67
C LEU A 736 3.20 -22.02 21.41
N ASN A 737 3.16 -21.04 20.51
CA ASN A 737 1.95 -20.31 20.18
C ASN A 737 1.68 -20.40 18.67
N LEU A 738 0.41 -20.57 18.31
CA LEU A 738 -0.08 -20.57 16.94
C LEU A 738 -1.20 -19.55 16.79
N GLY A 739 -1.09 -18.66 15.82
CA GLY A 739 -2.15 -17.75 15.43
C GLY A 739 -2.59 -18.04 13.99
N ILE A 740 -3.90 -18.00 13.73
CA ILE A 740 -4.50 -18.13 12.40
C ILE A 740 -5.51 -17.01 12.23
N ASN A 741 -5.38 -16.25 11.14
CA ASN A 741 -6.27 -15.18 10.75
C ASN A 741 -6.84 -15.48 9.36
N PHE A 742 -8.13 -15.71 9.26
CA PHE A 742 -8.83 -15.96 7.99
C PHE A 742 -9.75 -14.81 7.65
N THR A 743 -9.78 -14.40 6.38
CA THR A 743 -10.63 -13.33 5.88
C THR A 743 -11.21 -13.69 4.51
N ARG A 744 -12.52 -13.51 4.36
CA ARG A 744 -13.22 -13.57 3.08
C ARG A 744 -14.06 -12.32 2.90
N ILE A 745 -13.85 -11.59 1.80
CA ILE A 745 -14.57 -10.36 1.48
C ILE A 745 -15.22 -10.53 0.11
N LEU A 746 -16.54 -10.33 0.06
CA LEU A 746 -17.34 -10.36 -1.16
C LEU A 746 -17.94 -8.99 -1.38
N ASN A 747 -17.46 -8.29 -2.40
CA ASN A 747 -17.90 -6.96 -2.76
C ASN A 747 -18.67 -6.98 -4.08
N LYS A 748 -19.84 -6.32 -4.13
CA LYS A 748 -20.73 -6.33 -5.29
C LYS A 748 -21.30 -4.94 -5.56
N VAL A 749 -21.27 -4.50 -6.81
CA VAL A 749 -22.00 -3.34 -7.30
C VAL A 749 -23.47 -3.75 -7.44
N ILE A 750 -24.35 -3.09 -6.74
CA ILE A 750 -25.79 -3.39 -6.77
C ILE A 750 -26.47 -2.63 -7.90
N GLU A 751 -26.20 -1.32 -7.99
CA GLU A 751 -26.72 -0.44 -9.03
C GLU A 751 -25.79 0.73 -9.27
N LEU A 752 -25.89 1.35 -10.43
CA LEU A 752 -25.24 2.58 -10.83
C LEU A 752 -26.29 3.66 -11.12
N ALA A 753 -25.88 4.82 -11.64
CA ALA A 753 -26.79 5.85 -12.08
C ALA A 753 -27.78 5.32 -13.13
N PRO A 754 -29.03 5.81 -13.20
CA PRO A 754 -29.97 5.43 -14.23
C PRO A 754 -29.39 5.64 -15.64
N GLY A 755 -29.48 4.59 -16.49
CA GLY A 755 -28.93 4.61 -17.84
C GLY A 755 -27.41 4.35 -17.95
N VAL A 756 -26.73 4.15 -16.83
CA VAL A 756 -25.30 3.80 -16.79
C VAL A 756 -25.12 2.32 -16.47
N GLU A 757 -24.62 1.54 -17.41
CA GLU A 757 -24.37 0.11 -17.23
C GLU A 757 -23.02 -0.17 -16.57
N SER A 758 -21.98 0.60 -16.95
CA SER A 758 -20.66 0.46 -16.36
C SER A 758 -19.91 1.80 -16.36
N ILE A 759 -18.94 1.92 -15.45
CA ILE A 759 -18.10 3.11 -15.28
C ILE A 759 -16.65 2.65 -15.24
N MET A 760 -15.82 3.27 -16.08
CA MET A 760 -14.35 3.12 -16.00
C MET A 760 -13.84 3.85 -14.77
N LEU A 761 -13.02 3.18 -13.96
CA LEU A 761 -12.44 3.73 -12.73
C LEU A 761 -10.93 3.94 -12.83
N GLY A 762 -10.25 3.20 -13.66
CA GLY A 762 -8.81 3.34 -13.89
C GLY A 762 -8.17 2.11 -14.51
N GLY A 763 -6.85 2.14 -14.64
CA GLY A 763 -6.05 1.16 -15.32
C GLY A 763 -5.40 1.75 -16.58
N PHE A 764 -5.09 0.91 -17.55
CA PHE A 764 -4.67 1.37 -18.87
C PHE A 764 -5.89 1.73 -19.72
N VAL A 765 -5.67 2.21 -20.93
CA VAL A 765 -6.80 2.38 -21.88
C VAL A 765 -7.46 1.03 -22.09
N GLU A 766 -6.65 -0.02 -22.20
CA GLU A 766 -7.04 -1.42 -22.19
C GLU A 766 -5.86 -2.27 -21.68
N PRO A 767 -6.05 -3.16 -20.68
CA PRO A 767 -7.25 -3.37 -19.88
C PRO A 767 -7.48 -2.31 -18.80
N GLN A 768 -8.70 -2.28 -18.26
CA GLN A 768 -9.14 -1.31 -17.26
C GLN A 768 -10.01 -1.92 -16.17
N VAL A 769 -10.10 -1.29 -15.00
CA VAL A 769 -11.07 -1.64 -13.98
C VAL A 769 -12.37 -0.88 -14.22
N ARG A 770 -13.49 -1.58 -14.18
CA ARG A 770 -14.84 -1.00 -14.26
C ARG A 770 -15.69 -1.41 -13.07
N ALA A 771 -16.59 -0.52 -12.66
CA ALA A 771 -17.76 -0.86 -11.88
C ALA A 771 -18.92 -1.15 -12.84
N GLN A 772 -19.52 -2.33 -12.74
CA GLN A 772 -20.69 -2.72 -13.53
C GLN A 772 -21.80 -3.23 -12.62
N ALA A 773 -23.02 -2.76 -12.84
CA ALA A 773 -24.18 -3.15 -12.06
C ALA A 773 -24.40 -4.67 -12.07
N GLY A 774 -24.65 -5.25 -10.89
CA GLY A 774 -24.85 -6.69 -10.71
C GLY A 774 -23.58 -7.53 -10.64
N CYS A 775 -22.39 -6.97 -10.92
CA CYS A 775 -21.12 -7.68 -10.89
C CYS A 775 -20.37 -7.53 -9.56
N THR A 776 -19.39 -8.41 -9.33
CA THR A 776 -18.39 -8.23 -8.28
C THR A 776 -17.55 -6.99 -8.55
N TYR A 777 -16.86 -6.48 -7.53
CA TYR A 777 -15.98 -5.32 -7.61
C TYR A 777 -14.73 -5.55 -6.77
N PRO A 778 -13.54 -5.19 -7.30
CA PRO A 778 -13.25 -4.68 -8.64
C PRO A 778 -13.08 -5.80 -9.68
N ASN A 779 -13.49 -5.53 -10.92
CA ASN A 779 -13.27 -6.44 -12.05
C ASN A 779 -12.44 -5.78 -13.15
N ILE A 780 -11.55 -6.56 -13.79
CA ILE A 780 -10.79 -6.12 -14.97
C ILE A 780 -11.61 -6.38 -16.23
N TYR A 781 -11.62 -5.42 -17.13
CA TYR A 781 -12.26 -5.47 -18.44
C TYR A 781 -11.22 -5.21 -19.53
N GLY A 782 -11.30 -5.94 -20.62
CA GLY A 782 -10.40 -5.79 -21.77
C GLY A 782 -10.81 -6.69 -22.91
N ALA A 783 -10.00 -6.67 -23.99
CA ALA A 783 -10.19 -7.57 -25.12
C ALA A 783 -10.02 -9.04 -24.66
N ALA A 784 -11.05 -9.86 -24.88
CA ALA A 784 -11.01 -11.29 -24.68
C ALA A 784 -10.73 -12.03 -25.97
N PHE A 785 -10.34 -13.29 -25.90
CA PHE A 785 -10.36 -14.17 -27.08
C PHE A 785 -11.79 -14.35 -27.58
N LYS A 786 -12.00 -14.14 -28.85
CA LYS A 786 -13.30 -14.40 -29.47
C LYS A 786 -13.59 -15.88 -29.45
N ARG A 787 -14.79 -16.27 -28.99
CA ARG A 787 -15.20 -17.65 -28.81
C ARG A 787 -16.59 -17.86 -29.41
N ASP A 788 -16.87 -19.09 -29.85
CA ASP A 788 -18.23 -19.54 -30.24
C ASP A 788 -19.13 -19.79 -29.02
N SER A 789 -20.35 -20.19 -29.23
CA SER A 789 -21.33 -20.51 -28.17
C SER A 789 -20.96 -21.72 -27.31
N GLU A 790 -20.01 -22.56 -27.76
CA GLU A 790 -19.51 -23.75 -27.07
C GLU A 790 -18.22 -23.43 -26.27
N GLY A 791 -17.68 -22.22 -26.43
CA GLY A 791 -16.45 -21.74 -25.74
C GLY A 791 -15.17 -22.04 -26.53
N ASN A 792 -15.23 -22.55 -27.76
CA ASN A 792 -14.08 -22.79 -28.60
C ASN A 792 -13.53 -21.45 -29.12
N MET A 793 -12.20 -21.31 -29.19
CA MET A 793 -11.56 -20.12 -29.73
C MET A 793 -11.86 -19.98 -31.23
N LEU A 794 -12.31 -18.80 -31.64
CA LEU A 794 -12.47 -18.45 -33.06
C LEU A 794 -11.14 -17.92 -33.60
N LEU A 795 -10.78 -18.46 -34.75
CA LEU A 795 -9.55 -18.17 -35.49
C LEU A 795 -9.88 -17.57 -36.84
N LEU A 796 -9.12 -16.53 -37.24
CA LEU A 796 -9.19 -16.02 -38.60
C LEU A 796 -7.82 -16.24 -39.28
N ASN A 797 -7.80 -16.94 -40.40
CA ASN A 797 -6.56 -17.35 -41.04
C ASN A 797 -5.62 -18.11 -40.10
N GLY A 798 -6.16 -18.93 -39.18
CA GLY A 798 -5.42 -19.71 -38.19
C GLY A 798 -4.89 -18.92 -36.97
N LEU A 799 -5.20 -17.62 -36.84
CA LEU A 799 -4.75 -16.75 -35.76
C LEU A 799 -5.89 -16.40 -34.79
N PRO A 800 -5.62 -16.30 -33.47
CA PRO A 800 -6.60 -15.88 -32.47
C PRO A 800 -7.20 -14.51 -32.79
N GLN A 801 -8.49 -14.33 -32.49
CA GLN A 801 -9.18 -13.06 -32.68
C GLN A 801 -9.58 -12.45 -31.32
N ALA A 802 -9.44 -11.12 -31.22
CA ALA A 802 -9.94 -10.34 -30.09
C ALA A 802 -11.44 -10.05 -30.25
N THR A 803 -12.15 -9.93 -29.13
CA THR A 803 -13.51 -9.37 -29.12
C THR A 803 -13.49 -7.90 -29.51
N GLY A 804 -14.53 -7.41 -30.20
CA GLY A 804 -14.64 -5.99 -30.55
C GLY A 804 -14.92 -5.09 -29.36
N ASP A 805 -15.59 -5.61 -28.32
CA ASP A 805 -15.94 -4.91 -27.10
C ASP A 805 -15.16 -5.49 -25.91
N SER A 806 -14.83 -4.61 -24.94
CA SER A 806 -14.20 -5.03 -23.69
C SER A 806 -15.12 -6.00 -22.90
N GLN A 807 -14.58 -7.16 -22.55
CA GLN A 807 -15.25 -8.19 -21.77
C GLN A 807 -14.77 -8.20 -20.32
N ASN A 808 -15.56 -8.77 -19.40
CA ASN A 808 -15.15 -9.01 -18.01
C ASN A 808 -14.13 -10.16 -17.97
N LEU A 809 -12.87 -9.83 -17.69
CA LEU A 809 -11.74 -10.77 -17.65
C LEU A 809 -11.52 -11.39 -16.27
N GLY A 810 -12.20 -10.89 -15.24
CA GLY A 810 -12.21 -11.49 -13.92
C GLY A 810 -12.18 -10.52 -12.75
N ASN A 811 -12.43 -11.09 -11.57
CA ASN A 811 -12.46 -10.37 -10.31
C ASN A 811 -11.04 -10.27 -9.70
N CYS A 812 -10.65 -9.08 -9.28
CA CYS A 812 -9.34 -8.84 -8.63
C CYS A 812 -9.33 -9.24 -7.15
N SER A 813 -10.50 -9.28 -6.49
CA SER A 813 -10.55 -9.64 -5.07
C SER A 813 -10.24 -11.12 -4.88
N PRO A 814 -9.40 -11.49 -3.90
CA PRO A 814 -9.16 -12.90 -3.58
C PRO A 814 -10.43 -13.57 -3.00
N ASP A 815 -10.55 -14.88 -3.22
CA ASP A 815 -11.61 -15.69 -2.61
C ASP A 815 -11.50 -15.70 -1.10
N PHE A 816 -10.25 -15.78 -0.58
CA PHE A 816 -9.91 -15.59 0.82
C PHE A 816 -8.41 -15.29 1.01
N THR A 817 -8.10 -14.74 2.15
CA THR A 817 -6.72 -14.59 2.64
C THR A 817 -6.58 -15.21 4.02
N THR A 818 -5.41 -15.82 4.30
CA THR A 818 -5.09 -16.42 5.60
C THR A 818 -3.69 -16.00 6.03
N GLY A 819 -3.58 -15.45 7.24
CA GLY A 819 -2.32 -15.24 7.92
C GLY A 819 -2.10 -16.33 8.96
N ILE A 820 -0.91 -16.93 9.01
CA ILE A 820 -0.54 -17.93 10.02
C ILE A 820 0.72 -17.43 10.72
N THR A 821 0.66 -17.30 12.04
CA THR A 821 1.78 -16.92 12.88
C THR A 821 2.16 -18.09 13.80
N PHE A 822 3.43 -18.39 13.87
CA PHE A 822 3.97 -19.38 14.75
C PHE A 822 5.07 -18.76 15.60
N GLY A 823 4.95 -18.91 16.93
CA GLY A 823 5.92 -18.45 17.91
C GLY A 823 6.37 -19.61 18.80
N GLY A 824 7.69 -19.79 18.94
CA GLY A 824 8.27 -20.78 19.84
C GLY A 824 9.39 -20.16 20.66
N ARG A 825 9.45 -20.49 21.96
CA ARG A 825 10.56 -20.15 22.86
C ARG A 825 11.06 -21.39 23.56
N TYR A 826 12.36 -21.59 23.56
CA TYR A 826 13.05 -22.55 24.37
C TYR A 826 14.15 -21.86 25.20
N LYS A 827 13.92 -21.73 26.51
CA LYS A 827 14.81 -20.96 27.39
C LYS A 827 15.04 -19.53 26.85
N ARG A 828 16.23 -19.26 26.34
CA ARG A 828 16.67 -17.95 25.81
C ARG A 828 16.57 -17.82 24.30
N LEU A 829 16.24 -18.90 23.62
CA LEU A 829 16.09 -18.91 22.15
C LEU A 829 14.61 -18.80 21.80
N SER A 830 14.26 -17.87 20.91
CA SER A 830 12.90 -17.68 20.41
C SER A 830 12.87 -17.68 18.91
N LEU A 831 11.90 -18.36 18.32
CA LEU A 831 11.60 -18.39 16.90
C LEU A 831 10.22 -17.77 16.68
N ALA A 832 10.10 -16.89 15.70
CA ALA A 832 8.83 -16.35 15.23
C ALA A 832 8.75 -16.46 13.72
N THR A 833 7.60 -16.86 13.19
CA THR A 833 7.36 -16.89 11.73
C THR A 833 5.97 -16.37 11.42
N THR A 834 5.83 -15.71 10.26
CA THR A 834 4.55 -15.26 9.71
C THR A 834 4.43 -15.78 8.29
N TRP A 835 3.30 -16.42 8.00
CA TRP A 835 2.95 -16.94 6.69
C TRP A 835 1.70 -16.25 6.18
N SER A 836 1.63 -16.05 4.88
CA SER A 836 0.42 -15.58 4.21
C SER A 836 0.02 -16.54 3.10
N TRP A 837 -1.25 -16.85 3.05
CA TRP A 837 -1.88 -17.58 1.95
C TRP A 837 -3.01 -16.73 1.40
N GLN A 838 -2.95 -16.46 0.10
CA GLN A 838 -4.01 -15.87 -0.69
C GLN A 838 -4.49 -16.89 -1.70
N GLN A 839 -5.80 -17.02 -1.83
CA GLN A 839 -6.43 -17.88 -2.84
C GLN A 839 -7.30 -17.03 -3.74
N GLY A 840 -7.18 -17.24 -5.06
CA GLY A 840 -7.95 -16.49 -6.07
C GLY A 840 -7.48 -15.05 -6.24
N GLY A 841 -8.29 -14.27 -6.93
CA GLY A 841 -7.97 -12.92 -7.39
C GLY A 841 -7.30 -12.95 -8.76
N LYS A 842 -7.56 -11.93 -9.57
CA LYS A 842 -6.97 -11.73 -10.89
C LYS A 842 -6.23 -10.41 -10.93
N MET A 843 -5.13 -10.38 -11.69
CA MET A 843 -4.42 -9.15 -12.02
C MET A 843 -4.02 -9.17 -13.50
N TYR A 844 -3.90 -7.99 -14.06
CA TYR A 844 -3.22 -7.82 -15.34
C TYR A 844 -1.71 -7.69 -15.11
N HIS A 845 -0.95 -8.61 -15.69
CA HIS A 845 0.50 -8.61 -15.62
C HIS A 845 1.11 -8.33 -17.00
N GLY A 846 1.17 -7.04 -17.34
CA GLY A 846 1.59 -6.56 -18.66
C GLY A 846 3.06 -6.85 -18.97
N THR A 847 3.95 -6.92 -17.96
CA THR A 847 5.34 -7.33 -18.16
C THR A 847 5.42 -8.75 -18.73
N ASN A 848 4.74 -9.71 -18.12
CA ASN A 848 4.74 -11.10 -18.59
C ASN A 848 4.16 -11.21 -20.01
N MET A 849 3.02 -10.54 -20.26
CA MET A 849 2.40 -10.49 -21.57
C MET A 849 3.34 -9.91 -22.64
N THR A 850 3.97 -8.77 -22.36
CA THR A 850 4.89 -8.09 -23.30
C THR A 850 6.15 -8.92 -23.56
N LEU A 851 6.73 -9.54 -22.53
CA LEU A 851 7.95 -10.37 -22.69
C LEU A 851 7.67 -11.66 -23.47
N ASN A 852 6.48 -12.24 -23.30
CA ASN A 852 6.04 -13.36 -24.16
C ASN A 852 5.87 -12.91 -25.60
N TYR A 853 5.19 -11.78 -25.85
CA TYR A 853 5.06 -11.22 -27.20
C TYR A 853 6.44 -10.97 -27.87
N PHE A 854 7.42 -10.51 -27.11
CA PHE A 854 8.79 -10.30 -27.61
C PHE A 854 9.62 -11.59 -27.76
N GLY A 855 9.09 -12.75 -27.39
CA GLY A 855 9.84 -14.01 -27.42
C GLY A 855 10.96 -14.09 -26.37
N ALA A 856 10.89 -13.29 -25.29
CA ALA A 856 11.95 -13.17 -24.30
C ALA A 856 11.88 -14.17 -23.14
N THR A 857 10.75 -14.85 -22.98
CA THR A 857 10.51 -15.83 -21.92
C THR A 857 10.96 -17.23 -22.30
N LYS A 858 11.16 -18.11 -21.31
CA LYS A 858 11.40 -19.54 -21.58
C LYS A 858 10.17 -20.22 -22.20
N GLU A 859 8.98 -19.75 -21.89
CA GLU A 859 7.71 -20.23 -22.41
C GLU A 859 7.58 -20.01 -23.93
N SER A 860 8.26 -18.99 -24.49
CA SER A 860 8.25 -18.71 -25.93
C SER A 860 9.07 -19.71 -26.76
N LEU A 861 10.04 -20.43 -26.15
CA LEU A 861 11.01 -21.28 -26.87
C LEU A 861 10.37 -22.27 -27.86
N PRO A 862 9.27 -22.97 -27.56
CA PRO A 862 8.65 -23.91 -28.52
C PRO A 862 8.04 -23.25 -29.76
N TYR A 863 7.92 -21.90 -29.74
CA TYR A 863 7.24 -21.12 -30.78
C TYR A 863 8.21 -20.37 -31.70
N HIS A 864 9.53 -20.44 -31.47
CA HIS A 864 10.51 -19.76 -32.30
C HIS A 864 10.67 -20.39 -33.69
N GLU A 865 10.43 -21.68 -33.83
CA GLU A 865 10.64 -22.41 -35.10
C GLU A 865 9.42 -23.22 -35.49
N GLY A 866 9.19 -23.30 -36.80
CA GLY A 866 8.19 -24.18 -37.38
C GLY A 866 6.81 -23.58 -37.48
N THR A 867 5.88 -24.43 -37.91
CA THR A 867 4.46 -24.13 -38.12
C THR A 867 3.57 -24.95 -37.22
N MET A 868 2.32 -24.55 -37.08
CA MET A 868 1.30 -25.30 -36.34
C MET A 868 -0.08 -25.07 -36.94
N VAL A 869 -0.96 -26.02 -36.72
CA VAL A 869 -2.40 -25.81 -36.89
C VAL A 869 -2.97 -25.59 -35.49
N ALA A 870 -3.40 -24.35 -35.22
CA ALA A 870 -3.92 -23.97 -33.91
C ALA A 870 -5.28 -24.64 -33.65
N GLU A 871 -5.50 -25.03 -32.40
CA GLU A 871 -6.80 -25.63 -31.99
C GLU A 871 -7.85 -24.52 -31.87
N GLY A 872 -8.99 -24.72 -32.52
CA GLY A 872 -10.10 -23.76 -32.55
C GLY A 872 -10.98 -23.96 -33.76
N ILE A 873 -11.94 -23.06 -33.93
CA ILE A 873 -12.91 -23.02 -35.06
C ILE A 873 -12.51 -21.88 -36.01
N ASP A 874 -12.44 -22.16 -37.27
CA ASP A 874 -12.29 -21.14 -38.30
C ASP A 874 -13.53 -20.26 -38.36
N GLU A 875 -13.38 -18.96 -38.13
CA GLU A 875 -14.48 -18.00 -38.03
C GLU A 875 -15.25 -17.88 -39.35
N ALA A 876 -14.57 -18.04 -40.49
CA ALA A 876 -15.18 -17.87 -41.80
C ALA A 876 -16.03 -19.09 -42.22
N THR A 877 -15.61 -20.30 -41.80
CA THR A 877 -16.29 -21.55 -42.20
C THR A 877 -17.18 -22.13 -41.11
N GLY A 878 -16.93 -21.83 -39.84
CA GLY A 878 -17.58 -22.46 -38.69
C GLY A 878 -17.14 -23.90 -38.44
N GLU A 879 -16.09 -24.38 -39.12
CA GLU A 879 -15.54 -25.70 -38.96
C GLU A 879 -14.23 -25.69 -38.17
N LYS A 880 -13.74 -26.87 -37.78
CA LYS A 880 -12.44 -26.99 -37.09
C LYS A 880 -11.35 -26.41 -37.98
N ASN A 881 -10.51 -25.57 -37.38
CA ASN A 881 -9.38 -24.95 -38.08
C ASN A 881 -8.41 -25.98 -38.65
N THR A 882 -8.05 -25.78 -39.91
CA THR A 882 -7.04 -26.56 -40.64
C THR A 882 -5.92 -25.70 -41.22
N VAL A 883 -5.97 -24.42 -40.95
CA VAL A 883 -4.99 -23.46 -41.49
C VAL A 883 -3.67 -23.56 -40.70
N GLU A 884 -2.61 -23.82 -41.44
CA GLU A 884 -1.25 -23.85 -40.89
C GLU A 884 -0.67 -22.46 -40.83
N VAL A 885 -0.17 -22.07 -39.67
CA VAL A 885 0.44 -20.74 -39.41
C VAL A 885 1.81 -20.87 -38.77
N SER A 886 2.65 -19.85 -38.89
CA SER A 886 3.89 -19.77 -38.13
C SER A 886 3.58 -19.79 -36.64
N LYS A 887 4.30 -20.61 -35.88
CA LYS A 887 4.20 -20.66 -34.42
C LYS A 887 4.46 -19.28 -33.80
N GLN A 888 5.45 -18.54 -34.32
CA GLN A 888 5.74 -17.17 -33.88
C GLN A 888 4.53 -16.27 -34.08
N ALA A 889 3.92 -16.25 -35.26
CA ALA A 889 2.78 -15.39 -35.56
C ALA A 889 1.58 -15.70 -34.63
N TYR A 890 1.28 -16.99 -34.42
CA TYR A 890 0.25 -17.42 -33.47
C TYR A 890 0.54 -16.91 -32.05
N TYR A 891 1.78 -17.09 -31.57
CA TYR A 891 2.15 -16.75 -30.21
C TYR A 891 2.14 -15.23 -29.98
N GLN A 892 2.59 -14.45 -30.96
CA GLN A 892 2.53 -13.00 -30.88
C GLN A 892 1.09 -12.50 -30.88
N GLU A 893 0.22 -13.04 -31.75
CA GLU A 893 -1.20 -12.64 -31.77
C GLU A 893 -1.92 -13.04 -30.48
N TYR A 894 -1.61 -14.22 -29.92
CA TYR A 894 -2.14 -14.68 -28.63
C TYR A 894 -1.80 -13.68 -27.53
N TYR A 895 -0.53 -13.26 -27.42
CA TYR A 895 -0.07 -12.32 -26.39
C TYR A 895 -0.30 -10.84 -26.76
N ASN A 896 -0.99 -10.55 -27.85
CA ASN A 896 -1.48 -9.22 -28.19
C ASN A 896 -2.88 -8.95 -27.62
N ILE A 897 -3.59 -9.99 -27.16
CA ILE A 897 -4.97 -9.92 -26.63
C ILE A 897 -4.91 -9.81 -25.12
N SER A 898 -5.61 -8.83 -24.52
CA SER A 898 -5.55 -8.49 -23.09
C SER A 898 -5.82 -9.66 -22.16
N GLU A 899 -6.70 -10.59 -22.54
CA GLU A 899 -7.03 -11.78 -21.73
C GLU A 899 -5.78 -12.64 -21.45
N SER A 900 -4.81 -12.70 -22.35
CA SER A 900 -3.56 -13.45 -22.17
C SER A 900 -2.68 -12.89 -21.07
N GLY A 901 -2.86 -11.62 -20.71
CA GLY A 901 -2.15 -10.92 -19.63
C GLY A 901 -2.84 -11.04 -18.26
N ILE A 902 -3.98 -11.77 -18.16
CA ILE A 902 -4.71 -11.92 -16.91
C ILE A 902 -4.25 -13.19 -16.18
N TYR A 903 -3.68 -13.00 -14.99
CA TYR A 903 -3.13 -14.09 -14.20
C TYR A 903 -3.85 -14.24 -12.85
N ASP A 904 -3.86 -15.47 -12.34
CA ASP A 904 -4.32 -15.80 -10.99
C ASP A 904 -3.25 -15.39 -9.96
N THR A 905 -3.66 -14.65 -8.92
CA THR A 905 -2.76 -14.12 -7.89
C THR A 905 -2.65 -15.01 -6.65
N SER A 906 -3.06 -16.26 -6.72
CA SER A 906 -2.93 -17.21 -5.61
C SER A 906 -1.46 -17.44 -5.24
N PHE A 907 -1.17 -17.40 -3.94
CA PHE A 907 0.17 -17.67 -3.44
C PHE A 907 0.17 -18.17 -1.99
N VAL A 908 1.28 -18.79 -1.61
CA VAL A 908 1.71 -19.02 -0.23
C VAL A 908 3.09 -18.42 -0.04
N LYS A 909 3.27 -17.55 0.97
CA LYS A 909 4.53 -16.86 1.26
C LYS A 909 4.95 -17.02 2.71
N LEU A 910 6.23 -17.23 2.95
CA LEU A 910 6.86 -16.99 4.24
C LEU A 910 7.25 -15.52 4.32
N ARG A 911 6.41 -14.72 5.04
CA ARG A 911 6.58 -13.28 5.16
C ARG A 911 7.80 -12.90 5.95
N ASP A 912 7.93 -13.49 7.13
CA ASP A 912 9.08 -13.27 7.99
C ASP A 912 9.39 -14.52 8.82
N VAL A 913 10.67 -14.68 9.12
CA VAL A 913 11.19 -15.60 10.12
C VAL A 913 12.25 -14.87 10.92
N THR A 914 12.15 -14.93 12.23
CA THR A 914 13.10 -14.29 13.15
C THR A 914 13.52 -15.26 14.24
N LEU A 915 14.82 -15.42 14.40
CA LEU A 915 15.44 -16.20 15.47
C LEU A 915 16.15 -15.24 16.43
N THR A 916 15.69 -15.19 17.68
CA THR A 916 16.21 -14.28 18.71
C THR A 916 16.89 -15.08 19.82
N TYR A 917 18.07 -14.68 20.23
CA TYR A 917 18.77 -15.19 21.40
C TYR A 917 18.95 -14.09 22.45
N GLN A 918 18.38 -14.32 23.64
CA GLN A 918 18.53 -13.45 24.79
C GLN A 918 19.81 -13.82 25.55
N LEU A 919 20.79 -12.91 25.54
CA LEU A 919 22.04 -13.13 26.28
C LEU A 919 21.80 -13.19 27.80
N PRO A 920 22.66 -13.87 28.56
CA PRO A 920 22.66 -13.70 30.00
C PRO A 920 22.80 -12.24 30.39
N LYS A 921 22.07 -11.82 31.42
CA LYS A 921 22.16 -10.45 31.91
C LYS A 921 23.58 -10.12 32.30
N MET A 922 24.17 -9.08 31.72
CA MET A 922 25.53 -8.61 31.96
C MET A 922 25.52 -7.30 32.73
N GLY A 923 25.55 -7.39 34.07
CA GLY A 923 25.44 -6.23 34.91
C GLY A 923 24.07 -5.54 34.77
N ILE A 924 24.08 -4.28 34.30
CA ILE A 924 22.86 -3.50 34.02
C ILE A 924 22.28 -3.80 32.63
N PHE A 925 23.06 -4.41 31.73
CA PHE A 925 22.71 -4.59 30.33
C PHE A 925 21.87 -5.87 30.13
N ASP A 926 20.76 -5.70 29.43
CA ASP A 926 19.90 -6.74 28.89
C ASP A 926 20.03 -6.71 27.37
N ILE A 927 20.65 -7.77 26.81
CA ILE A 927 21.06 -7.77 25.38
C ILE A 927 20.37 -8.91 24.67
N SER A 928 19.73 -8.61 23.55
CA SER A 928 19.22 -9.61 22.60
C SER A 928 19.86 -9.46 21.23
N VAL A 929 20.24 -10.59 20.65
CA VAL A 929 20.74 -10.67 19.27
C VAL A 929 19.76 -11.46 18.44
N TYR A 930 19.48 -11.04 17.23
CA TYR A 930 18.54 -11.74 16.37
C TYR A 930 18.97 -11.74 14.91
N GLY A 931 18.60 -12.82 14.21
CA GLY A 931 18.67 -12.91 12.76
C GLY A 931 17.26 -13.01 12.19
N PHE A 932 17.06 -12.44 11.02
CA PHE A 932 15.76 -12.47 10.35
C PHE A 932 15.89 -12.64 8.84
N ALA A 933 14.83 -13.16 8.24
CA ALA A 933 14.66 -13.18 6.79
C ALA A 933 13.20 -12.89 6.42
N ARG A 934 12.99 -12.29 5.25
CA ARG A 934 11.66 -11.89 4.77
C ARG A 934 11.44 -12.29 3.32
N ASN A 935 10.21 -12.71 2.99
CA ASN A 935 9.77 -13.08 1.64
C ASN A 935 10.70 -14.09 0.95
N ILE A 936 11.27 -15.03 1.71
CA ILE A 936 12.29 -15.97 1.22
C ILE A 936 11.72 -17.21 0.55
N LEU A 937 10.46 -17.54 0.82
CA LEU A 937 9.76 -18.67 0.19
C LEU A 937 8.45 -18.17 -0.40
N ILE A 938 8.26 -18.40 -1.70
CA ILE A 938 7.08 -17.97 -2.46
C ILE A 938 6.66 -19.10 -3.38
N TRP A 939 5.45 -19.61 -3.20
CA TRP A 939 4.75 -20.49 -4.14
C TRP A 939 3.57 -19.72 -4.70
N ALA A 940 3.52 -19.53 -6.00
CA ALA A 940 2.50 -18.71 -6.65
C ALA A 940 2.12 -19.26 -8.02
N ASN A 941 0.86 -19.00 -8.42
CA ASN A 941 0.35 -19.35 -9.74
C ASN A 941 0.89 -18.41 -10.82
N LEU A 942 1.19 -17.15 -10.49
CA LEU A 942 1.79 -16.21 -11.42
C LEU A 942 3.21 -16.69 -11.79
N PRO A 943 3.54 -16.90 -13.09
CA PRO A 943 4.89 -17.25 -13.51
C PRO A 943 5.84 -16.05 -13.43
N ASN A 944 7.14 -16.30 -13.34
CA ASN A 944 8.25 -15.35 -13.46
C ASN A 944 8.33 -14.24 -12.41
N PHE A 945 7.23 -13.77 -11.84
CA PHE A 945 7.17 -12.60 -10.97
C PHE A 945 6.49 -12.86 -9.63
N ASP A 946 6.68 -11.96 -8.69
CA ASP A 946 5.98 -11.97 -7.41
C ASP A 946 4.53 -11.49 -7.61
N PRO A 947 3.50 -12.25 -7.19
CA PRO A 947 2.10 -11.88 -7.39
C PRO A 947 1.65 -10.60 -6.65
N GLU A 948 2.46 -10.07 -5.76
CA GLU A 948 2.22 -8.78 -5.10
C GLU A 948 3.04 -7.63 -5.73
N SER A 949 3.80 -7.90 -6.81
CA SER A 949 4.35 -6.83 -7.63
C SER A 949 3.21 -6.14 -8.36
N SER A 950 3.04 -4.85 -8.11
CA SER A 950 2.00 -4.05 -8.72
C SER A 950 2.51 -2.63 -8.96
N GLN A 951 1.68 -1.78 -9.54
CA GLN A 951 1.97 -0.38 -9.76
C GLN A 951 0.77 0.49 -9.37
N GLY A 952 1.03 1.79 -9.20
CA GLY A 952 0.04 2.76 -8.75
C GLY A 952 -0.05 2.84 -7.23
N ASN A 953 -0.37 4.01 -6.73
CA ASN A 953 -0.50 4.30 -5.29
C ASN A 953 -1.91 4.78 -4.90
N ASN A 954 -2.90 4.49 -5.75
CA ASN A 954 -4.32 4.81 -5.59
C ASN A 954 -5.19 3.54 -5.48
N ASN A 955 -6.51 3.67 -5.67
CA ASN A 955 -7.45 2.55 -5.60
C ASN A 955 -7.20 1.43 -6.62
N MET A 956 -6.37 1.67 -7.64
CA MET A 956 -5.99 0.67 -8.65
C MET A 956 -4.77 -0.17 -8.25
N SER A 957 -4.11 0.17 -7.14
CA SER A 957 -2.97 -0.58 -6.62
C SER A 957 -3.33 -2.05 -6.38
N GLY A 958 -2.47 -2.96 -6.82
CA GLY A 958 -2.67 -4.41 -6.68
C GLY A 958 -3.38 -5.08 -7.86
N TYR A 959 -3.87 -4.34 -8.85
CA TYR A 959 -4.63 -4.92 -9.98
C TYR A 959 -3.86 -4.92 -11.29
N PHE A 960 -2.86 -4.05 -11.41
CA PHE A 960 -2.04 -3.89 -12.60
C PHE A 960 -0.57 -3.96 -12.27
N GLU A 961 0.17 -4.59 -13.16
CA GLU A 961 1.63 -4.58 -13.19
C GLU A 961 2.08 -4.40 -14.65
N ARG A 962 3.00 -3.47 -14.89
CA ARG A 962 3.72 -3.32 -16.15
C ARG A 962 5.07 -2.67 -15.90
N PHE A 963 6.14 -3.47 -15.99
CA PHE A 963 7.52 -3.03 -15.78
C PHE A 963 7.73 -2.27 -14.48
N SER A 964 7.07 -2.71 -13.40
CA SER A 964 7.26 -2.16 -12.06
C SER A 964 8.59 -2.60 -11.45
N VAL A 965 9.02 -1.87 -10.43
CA VAL A 965 10.19 -2.28 -9.62
C VAL A 965 9.83 -3.57 -8.86
N PRO A 966 10.59 -4.67 -9.03
CA PRO A 966 10.23 -5.96 -8.45
C PRO A 966 10.35 -5.95 -6.93
N ASN A 967 9.52 -6.77 -6.29
CA ASN A 967 9.56 -7.00 -4.84
C ASN A 967 10.86 -7.68 -4.41
N THR A 968 11.22 -7.49 -3.12
CA THR A 968 12.49 -8.00 -2.57
C THR A 968 12.30 -9.04 -1.48
N SER A 969 13.26 -9.97 -1.42
CA SER A 969 13.54 -10.79 -0.25
C SER A 969 14.69 -10.16 0.53
N SER A 970 14.66 -10.25 1.87
CA SER A 970 15.73 -9.69 2.71
C SER A 970 16.24 -10.69 3.74
N PHE A 971 17.53 -10.56 4.07
CA PHE A 971 18.23 -11.34 5.09
C PHE A 971 19.01 -10.37 5.96
N GLY A 972 18.89 -10.50 7.26
CA GLY A 972 19.54 -9.56 8.15
C GLY A 972 19.71 -10.05 9.57
N GLY A 973 20.25 -9.16 10.38
CA GLY A 973 20.42 -9.38 11.80
C GLY A 973 20.40 -8.06 12.57
N GLY A 974 20.22 -8.16 13.86
CA GLY A 974 20.16 -6.98 14.71
C GLY A 974 20.51 -7.28 16.16
N LEU A 975 20.68 -6.18 16.88
CA LEU A 975 21.05 -6.13 18.27
C LEU A 975 20.14 -5.15 19.00
N THR A 976 19.62 -5.56 20.15
CA THR A 976 18.91 -4.64 21.08
C THR A 976 19.61 -4.68 22.43
N ILE A 977 19.98 -3.51 22.93
CA ILE A 977 20.60 -3.32 24.26
C ILE A 977 19.63 -2.47 25.08
N LYS A 978 19.27 -2.96 26.27
CA LYS A 978 18.44 -2.24 27.24
C LYS A 978 19.19 -2.13 28.58
N PHE A 979 19.20 -0.93 29.18
CA PHE A 979 19.82 -0.68 30.46
C PHE A 979 19.16 0.48 31.24
#